data_aa08f118a73fe72c1df69cea697cd363
#
_entry.id   aa08f118a73fe72c1df69cea697cd363
#
_cell.length_a   1.000
_cell.length_b   1.000
_cell.length_c   1.000
_cell.angle_alpha   90.00
_cell.angle_beta   90.00
_cell.angle_gamma   90.00
#
_symmetry.space_group_name_H-M   'P 1'
#
loop_
_entity.id
_entity.type
_entity.pdbx_description
1 polymer ?
#
loop_
_entity_poly.entity_id
_entity_poly.type
_entity_poly.pdbx_seq_one_letter_code
_entity_poly.pdbx_strand_id
1 'polypeptide(L)'
;MDWNLDPIRVAKAVATFLVVAILIPLVTAGTALASIVYLPLPAPPLPTPKPGIESRITRIYDAAGKEIGLLRKFDTSIPVKVTDIPEVLKQAVVAVEDKRFYSHGGIDPMGAVRALWADVRGREVVQGGSTITQQYVKNVYTSGERTLARKIREAVLASQLDRKVTKDEILYRYLSNIYLGGGAYGIGAAAESYFKKPVNDLNASESAMLAGLISAPSDFEPRTNPNQAEINRVFVLDEMLSQNRLDPVRHAEAVTQKLFFPTSDKPKPDGPATTVHPLELQSSSQPYYVDYVRRYLSARYGDDIVYRGGLKVETALDPKLQTLAEESVKKALAGTSPPLEMAMVTVEPGTGYVKAMVGGRDFSKSQVNLALGLCPDDYEAPKDGSAPCLAGGGTGRQPGSAFKPITLAKAYEDGIGPGRIYSGPGQYTYPNCRGTGCTVANVESGSYGSISLKQATAFSVNTVYAQLVLDVGVKETAEMAHRLGITMVDAEGNQPNGGEPYGPSLTLGAAEVSPLDMAAAYAVFAARGLQHSATPITKVTDANGKVLEDNTKRPGKRVLAEAVADNVTDALKGVINNGTGTGANINRPDGSAGKTGSTENNADAWFVGFTPALSTAIWMGYSDSNTKSLKNIKGVSTVFGGTIPASTWKDYMGQALKSAPPADFPKPATLSGDIGAGARRALEDLRPQVVEPIYVDPPITLFPEPPTTVLRPAPTTPPLLGFLTTTTTPRPRPTTTMPPTTTTRRPFP
;
A
#
# COMPACT_ATOMS: atom_id res chain seq x y z
N MET A 1 5.02 56.45 39.43
CA MET A 1 5.97 55.33 39.37
C MET A 1 5.67 54.56 38.09
N ASP A 2 6.36 54.93 37.00
CA ASP A 2 6.19 54.30 35.69
C ASP A 2 7.02 52.99 35.66
N TRP A 3 6.33 51.88 35.69
CA TRP A 3 6.94 50.56 35.54
C TRP A 3 7.17 50.30 34.05
N ASN A 4 8.27 50.82 33.50
CA ASN A 4 8.69 50.53 32.15
C ASN A 4 9.43 49.20 32.19
N LEU A 5 8.66 48.09 32.18
CA LEU A 5 9.24 46.74 32.10
C LEU A 5 9.66 46.48 30.66
N ASP A 6 10.96 46.27 30.44
CA ASP A 6 11.55 45.85 29.16
C ASP A 6 10.81 44.60 28.63
N PRO A 7 10.11 44.68 27.47
CA PRO A 7 9.29 43.59 26.93
C PRO A 7 10.10 42.32 26.68
N ILE A 8 11.40 42.45 26.43
CA ILE A 8 12.28 41.26 26.20
C ILE A 8 12.53 40.53 27.53
N ARG A 9 12.68 41.25 28.64
CA ARG A 9 12.86 40.67 29.98
C ARG A 9 11.57 39.99 30.46
N VAL A 10 10.41 40.58 30.18
CA VAL A 10 9.11 39.98 30.49
C VAL A 10 8.89 38.74 29.69
N ALA A 11 9.16 38.76 28.36
CA ALA A 11 9.05 37.57 27.48
C ALA A 11 9.97 36.42 27.93
N LYS A 12 11.23 36.74 28.30
CA LYS A 12 12.15 35.74 28.86
C LYS A 12 11.68 35.15 30.18
N ALA A 13 11.17 35.99 31.11
CA ALA A 13 10.63 35.55 32.40
C ALA A 13 9.41 34.63 32.21
N VAL A 14 8.48 35.01 31.31
CA VAL A 14 7.30 34.20 30.98
C VAL A 14 7.72 32.87 30.32
N ALA A 15 8.64 32.91 29.37
CA ALA A 15 9.16 31.68 28.74
C ALA A 15 9.85 30.75 29.77
N THR A 16 10.67 31.31 30.67
CA THR A 16 11.30 30.53 31.75
C THR A 16 10.26 29.98 32.71
N PHE A 17 9.25 30.75 33.08
CA PHE A 17 8.16 30.29 33.94
C PHE A 17 7.37 29.17 33.29
N LEU A 18 7.03 29.25 31.99
CA LEU A 18 6.36 28.20 31.25
C LEU A 18 7.20 26.94 31.19
N VAL A 19 8.50 27.04 30.91
CA VAL A 19 9.41 25.91 30.90
C VAL A 19 9.50 25.23 32.28
N VAL A 20 9.61 26.00 33.34
CA VAL A 20 9.65 25.50 34.73
C VAL A 20 8.30 24.87 35.13
N ALA A 21 7.20 25.50 34.76
CA ALA A 21 5.84 25.02 35.05
C ALA A 21 5.52 23.69 34.33
N ILE A 22 6.18 23.41 33.18
CA ILE A 22 6.07 22.15 32.49
C ILE A 22 7.08 21.14 33.03
N LEU A 23 8.31 21.56 33.32
CA LEU A 23 9.37 20.65 33.77
C LEU A 23 9.13 20.11 35.19
N ILE A 24 8.63 20.88 36.10
CA ILE A 24 8.39 20.45 37.50
C ILE A 24 7.35 19.28 37.54
N PRO A 25 6.14 19.38 36.92
CA PRO A 25 5.22 18.26 36.89
C PRO A 25 5.77 17.03 36.16
N LEU A 26 6.54 17.23 35.09
CA LEU A 26 7.18 16.11 34.35
C LEU A 26 8.25 15.41 35.23
N VAL A 27 9.09 16.14 35.90
CA VAL A 27 10.10 15.60 36.82
C VAL A 27 9.47 14.91 38.02
N THR A 28 8.44 15.51 38.62
CA THR A 28 7.71 14.92 39.75
C THR A 28 6.93 13.69 39.36
N ALA A 29 6.27 13.70 38.21
CA ALA A 29 5.60 12.52 37.66
C ALA A 29 6.62 11.42 37.27
N GLY A 30 7.76 11.79 36.67
CA GLY A 30 8.85 10.88 36.35
C GLY A 30 9.50 10.25 37.59
N THR A 31 9.74 11.04 38.66
CA THR A 31 10.29 10.51 39.92
C THR A 31 9.27 9.64 40.67
N ALA A 32 7.99 10.01 40.67
CA ALA A 32 6.92 9.17 41.24
C ALA A 32 6.79 7.86 40.49
N LEU A 33 6.81 7.88 39.18
CA LEU A 33 6.79 6.68 38.32
C LEU A 33 8.05 5.82 38.55
N ALA A 34 9.22 6.43 38.59
CA ALA A 34 10.46 5.75 38.91
C ALA A 34 10.42 5.13 40.31
N SER A 35 9.87 5.83 41.32
CA SER A 35 9.68 5.29 42.65
C SER A 35 8.78 4.07 42.69
N ILE A 36 7.65 4.11 41.97
CA ILE A 36 6.72 2.96 41.85
C ILE A 36 7.40 1.76 41.16
N VAL A 37 8.26 2.02 40.19
CA VAL A 37 8.92 0.99 39.40
C VAL A 37 10.16 0.40 40.08
N TYR A 38 10.96 1.23 40.78
CA TYR A 38 12.26 0.85 41.32
C TYR A 38 12.27 0.60 42.85
N LEU A 39 11.30 1.15 43.60
CA LEU A 39 11.22 0.82 45.03
C LEU A 39 10.82 -0.65 45.20
N PRO A 40 11.43 -1.37 46.22
CA PRO A 40 11.05 -2.73 46.53
C PRO A 40 9.75 -2.78 47.34
N LEU A 41 8.68 -2.18 46.81
CA LEU A 41 7.35 -2.39 47.37
C LEU A 41 6.97 -3.86 47.21
N PRO A 42 6.25 -4.47 48.16
CA PRO A 42 5.71 -5.80 47.98
C PRO A 42 4.82 -5.82 46.75
N ALA A 43 5.40 -6.33 45.69
CA ALA A 43 4.70 -6.36 44.40
C ALA A 43 3.53 -7.35 44.49
N PRO A 44 2.34 -6.99 44.08
CA PRO A 44 1.24 -7.95 43.96
C PRO A 44 1.71 -9.15 43.11
N PRO A 45 1.18 -10.35 43.34
CA PRO A 45 1.54 -11.48 42.50
C PRO A 45 1.25 -11.12 41.03
N LEU A 46 2.12 -11.62 40.12
CA LEU A 46 1.83 -11.47 38.67
C LEU A 46 0.42 -12.00 38.43
N PRO A 47 -0.43 -11.25 37.70
CA PRO A 47 -1.75 -11.73 37.36
C PRO A 47 -1.62 -13.06 36.60
N THR A 48 -2.63 -13.89 36.69
CA THR A 48 -2.68 -15.08 35.82
C THR A 48 -2.61 -14.59 34.35
N PRO A 49 -1.79 -15.24 33.53
CA PRO A 49 -1.84 -15.01 32.10
C PRO A 49 -3.30 -15.07 31.62
N LYS A 50 -3.66 -14.20 30.69
CA LYS A 50 -4.98 -14.32 30.06
C LYS A 50 -5.19 -15.76 29.66
N PRO A 51 -6.36 -16.35 29.93
CA PRO A 51 -6.69 -17.64 29.32
C PRO A 51 -6.43 -17.49 27.83
N GLY A 52 -5.61 -18.39 27.29
CA GLY A 52 -5.32 -18.36 25.86
C GLY A 52 -6.65 -18.27 25.13
N ILE A 53 -6.81 -17.31 24.22
CA ILE A 53 -7.98 -17.24 23.35
C ILE A 53 -8.04 -18.63 22.72
N GLU A 54 -9.07 -19.42 23.04
CA GLU A 54 -9.31 -20.66 22.30
C GLU A 54 -9.23 -20.30 20.83
N SER A 55 -8.27 -20.88 20.12
CA SER A 55 -8.04 -20.56 18.72
C SER A 55 -9.27 -20.99 17.92
N ARG A 56 -10.13 -20.02 17.62
CA ARG A 56 -11.34 -20.25 16.82
C ARG A 56 -11.03 -19.89 15.38
N ILE A 57 -11.54 -20.69 14.46
CA ILE A 57 -11.30 -20.53 13.03
C ILE A 57 -12.19 -19.41 12.49
N THR A 58 -11.58 -18.42 11.84
CA THR A 58 -12.32 -17.44 11.05
C THR A 58 -12.71 -18.07 9.71
N ARG A 59 -13.99 -17.98 9.35
CA ARG A 59 -14.55 -18.55 8.12
C ARG A 59 -15.03 -17.44 7.19
N ILE A 60 -14.66 -17.56 5.92
CA ILE A 60 -14.96 -16.58 4.87
C ILE A 60 -15.93 -17.23 3.89
N TYR A 61 -17.04 -16.53 3.61
CA TYR A 61 -18.12 -17.00 2.74
C TYR A 61 -18.30 -16.06 1.54
N ASP A 62 -18.61 -16.60 0.37
CA ASP A 62 -19.03 -15.83 -0.80
C ASP A 62 -20.47 -15.30 -0.66
N ALA A 63 -20.93 -14.53 -1.66
CA ALA A 63 -22.28 -13.96 -1.67
C ALA A 63 -23.41 -15.02 -1.77
N ALA A 64 -23.08 -16.26 -2.16
CA ALA A 64 -24.02 -17.39 -2.17
C ALA A 64 -24.01 -18.16 -0.83
N GLY A 65 -23.19 -17.77 0.15
CA GLY A 65 -23.06 -18.41 1.45
C GLY A 65 -22.15 -19.67 1.44
N LYS A 66 -21.43 -19.92 0.36
CA LYS A 66 -20.46 -21.02 0.30
C LYS A 66 -19.14 -20.57 0.94
N GLU A 67 -18.55 -21.42 1.77
CA GLU A 67 -17.23 -21.18 2.34
C GLU A 67 -16.15 -21.18 1.25
N ILE A 68 -15.34 -20.12 1.23
CA ILE A 68 -14.28 -19.91 0.23
C ILE A 68 -12.88 -19.84 0.85
N GLY A 69 -12.78 -19.74 2.18
CA GLY A 69 -11.50 -19.71 2.86
C GLY A 69 -11.62 -19.79 4.37
N LEU A 70 -10.53 -20.20 4.97
CA LEU A 70 -10.35 -20.32 6.42
C LEU A 70 -9.09 -19.55 6.82
N LEU A 71 -9.20 -18.76 7.90
CA LEU A 71 -8.04 -18.16 8.55
C LEU A 71 -7.93 -18.74 9.96
N ARG A 72 -6.81 -19.34 10.24
CA ARG A 72 -6.52 -19.94 11.55
C ARG A 72 -5.07 -19.77 11.91
N LYS A 73 -4.78 -19.83 13.19
CA LYS A 73 -3.41 -19.94 13.68
C LYS A 73 -2.73 -21.12 12.99
N PHE A 74 -1.51 -20.92 12.54
CA PHE A 74 -0.66 -22.01 12.05
C PHE A 74 -0.23 -22.83 13.26
N ASP A 75 -0.86 -23.97 13.44
CA ASP A 75 -0.61 -24.88 14.55
C ASP A 75 0.45 -25.89 14.15
N THR A 76 1.71 -25.56 14.36
CA THR A 76 2.75 -26.55 14.51
C THR A 76 3.03 -26.68 15.99
N SER A 77 2.69 -27.81 16.56
CA SER A 77 3.01 -28.19 17.94
C SER A 77 4.49 -28.62 18.07
N ILE A 78 5.43 -27.89 17.44
CA ILE A 78 6.84 -28.12 17.65
C ILE A 78 7.22 -27.36 18.93
N PRO A 79 7.39 -28.06 20.07
CA PRO A 79 7.81 -27.41 21.29
C PRO A 79 9.25 -26.94 21.12
N VAL A 80 9.45 -25.63 21.16
CA VAL A 80 10.78 -25.00 21.18
C VAL A 80 11.23 -24.89 22.63
N LYS A 81 12.47 -25.32 22.94
CA LYS A 81 13.09 -25.10 24.24
C LYS A 81 13.91 -23.81 24.22
N VAL A 82 14.22 -23.28 25.40
CA VAL A 82 15.12 -22.10 25.53
C VAL A 82 16.46 -22.35 24.82
N THR A 83 16.99 -23.59 24.94
CA THR A 83 18.25 -24.01 24.33
C THR A 83 18.24 -24.15 22.84
N ASP A 84 17.07 -24.24 22.22
CA ASP A 84 16.92 -24.43 20.77
C ASP A 84 16.99 -23.10 19.97
N ILE A 85 16.92 -21.97 20.70
CA ILE A 85 16.96 -20.64 20.06
C ILE A 85 18.42 -20.25 19.79
N PRO A 86 18.83 -20.18 18.52
CA PRO A 86 20.22 -19.85 18.18
C PRO A 86 20.57 -18.43 18.60
N GLU A 87 21.83 -18.25 19.01
CA GLU A 87 22.30 -16.93 19.48
C GLU A 87 22.15 -15.84 18.44
N VAL A 88 22.33 -16.17 17.15
CA VAL A 88 22.17 -15.21 16.05
C VAL A 88 20.73 -14.67 15.96
N LEU A 89 19.71 -15.46 16.27
CA LEU A 89 18.33 -15.01 16.32
C LEU A 89 18.07 -14.09 17.52
N LYS A 90 18.60 -14.45 18.71
CA LYS A 90 18.50 -13.58 19.89
C LYS A 90 19.12 -12.22 19.61
N GLN A 91 20.32 -12.21 19.02
CA GLN A 91 21.03 -10.98 18.65
C GLN A 91 20.27 -10.16 17.60
N ALA A 92 19.66 -10.79 16.59
CA ALA A 92 18.84 -10.10 15.59
C ALA A 92 17.64 -9.39 16.23
N VAL A 93 16.89 -10.09 17.08
CA VAL A 93 15.71 -9.53 17.75
C VAL A 93 16.10 -8.39 18.70
N VAL A 94 17.13 -8.59 19.51
CA VAL A 94 17.61 -7.57 20.45
C VAL A 94 18.15 -6.34 19.70
N ALA A 95 18.78 -6.53 18.54
CA ALA A 95 19.33 -5.42 17.75
C ALA A 95 18.25 -4.43 17.28
N VAL A 96 17.05 -4.90 16.92
CA VAL A 96 16.00 -4.05 16.36
C VAL A 96 14.92 -3.68 17.35
N GLU A 97 14.56 -4.58 18.29
CA GLU A 97 13.48 -4.35 19.23
C GLU A 97 13.93 -3.66 20.53
N ASP A 98 15.11 -4.03 21.05
CA ASP A 98 15.55 -3.54 22.35
C ASP A 98 17.07 -3.63 22.52
N LYS A 99 17.82 -2.69 21.96
CA LYS A 99 19.30 -2.69 21.91
C LYS A 99 19.97 -2.92 23.26
N ARG A 100 19.31 -2.53 24.36
CA ARG A 100 19.82 -2.60 25.72
C ARG A 100 19.11 -3.63 26.59
N PHE A 101 18.41 -4.59 25.97
CA PHE A 101 17.59 -5.59 26.65
C PHE A 101 18.29 -6.23 27.87
N TYR A 102 19.53 -6.62 27.72
CA TYR A 102 20.32 -7.26 28.80
C TYR A 102 20.85 -6.30 29.87
N SER A 103 20.71 -4.97 29.67
CA SER A 103 21.30 -3.96 30.56
C SER A 103 20.29 -3.14 31.36
N HIS A 104 18.98 -3.30 31.14
CA HIS A 104 17.93 -2.59 31.90
C HIS A 104 17.00 -3.57 32.64
N GLY A 105 16.23 -3.06 33.62
CA GLY A 105 15.35 -3.84 34.52
C GLY A 105 13.89 -3.88 34.05
N GLY A 106 13.62 -4.41 32.86
CA GLY A 106 12.25 -4.55 32.29
C GLY A 106 11.72 -3.29 31.62
N ILE A 107 12.22 -2.11 31.96
CA ILE A 107 11.94 -0.82 31.34
C ILE A 107 13.26 -0.17 30.96
N ASP A 108 13.29 0.53 29.82
CA ASP A 108 14.42 1.34 29.38
C ASP A 108 14.07 2.84 29.46
N PRO A 109 14.32 3.54 30.61
CA PRO A 109 14.03 4.96 30.75
C PRO A 109 14.82 5.82 29.78
N MET A 110 16.06 5.43 29.46
CA MET A 110 16.91 6.17 28.50
C MET A 110 16.44 5.97 27.07
N GLY A 111 15.88 4.80 26.74
CA GLY A 111 15.21 4.54 25.49
C GLY A 111 13.96 5.41 25.29
N ALA A 112 13.13 5.47 26.33
CA ALA A 112 11.93 6.32 26.32
C ALA A 112 12.27 7.81 26.16
N VAL A 113 13.31 8.32 26.84
CA VAL A 113 13.76 9.72 26.67
C VAL A 113 14.29 9.98 25.28
N ARG A 114 15.04 9.03 24.69
CA ARG A 114 15.54 9.17 23.32
C ARG A 114 14.41 9.19 22.29
N ALA A 115 13.42 8.30 22.44
CA ALA A 115 12.23 8.27 21.56
C ALA A 115 11.48 9.61 21.63
N LEU A 116 11.17 10.09 22.83
CA LEU A 116 10.53 11.40 23.04
C LEU A 116 11.34 12.57 22.42
N TRP A 117 12.66 12.53 22.56
CA TRP A 117 13.54 13.57 22.00
C TRP A 117 13.59 13.54 20.47
N ALA A 118 13.52 12.34 19.87
CA ALA A 118 13.45 12.16 18.42
C ALA A 118 12.11 12.70 17.88
N ASP A 119 11.00 12.40 18.56
CA ASP A 119 9.66 12.90 18.21
C ASP A 119 9.60 14.44 18.22
N VAL A 120 10.15 15.07 19.28
CA VAL A 120 10.19 16.55 19.41
C VAL A 120 11.03 17.22 18.29
N ARG A 121 12.02 16.51 17.74
CA ARG A 121 12.87 17.04 16.66
C ARG A 121 12.36 16.73 15.26
N GLY A 122 11.20 16.10 15.10
CA GLY A 122 10.66 15.69 13.82
C GLY A 122 11.55 14.71 13.06
N ARG A 123 12.45 13.99 13.77
CA ARG A 123 13.23 12.90 13.20
C ARG A 123 12.43 11.61 13.33
N GLU A 124 12.34 10.87 12.26
CA GLU A 124 11.69 9.56 12.26
C GLU A 124 12.22 8.70 13.42
N VAL A 125 11.30 8.17 14.24
CA VAL A 125 11.65 7.29 15.35
C VAL A 125 11.96 5.92 14.80
N VAL A 126 13.24 5.64 14.61
CA VAL A 126 13.76 4.35 14.11
C VAL A 126 13.56 3.20 15.12
N GLN A 127 13.16 3.50 16.36
CA GLN A 127 12.93 2.49 17.41
C GLN A 127 11.76 2.87 18.31
N GLY A 128 10.83 1.92 18.49
CA GLY A 128 9.75 2.03 19.48
C GLY A 128 10.30 2.14 20.91
N GLY A 129 9.75 3.06 21.71
CA GLY A 129 10.17 3.24 23.11
C GLY A 129 9.71 2.13 24.08
N SER A 130 9.21 0.98 23.60
CA SER A 130 8.73 -0.15 24.42
C SER A 130 9.76 -1.27 24.40
N THR A 131 10.14 -1.79 25.57
CA THR A 131 11.08 -2.92 25.72
C THR A 131 10.44 -4.25 25.32
N ILE A 132 11.26 -5.26 25.01
CA ILE A 132 10.82 -6.66 24.79
C ILE A 132 9.96 -7.15 25.96
N THR A 133 10.37 -6.86 27.21
CA THR A 133 9.61 -7.22 28.41
C THR A 133 8.22 -6.56 28.43
N GLN A 134 8.13 -5.28 28.07
CA GLN A 134 6.84 -4.58 27.97
C GLN A 134 5.94 -5.14 26.86
N GLN A 135 6.53 -5.47 25.70
CA GLN A 135 5.79 -6.11 24.60
C GLN A 135 5.24 -7.48 25.01
N TYR A 136 6.05 -8.30 25.69
CA TYR A 136 5.58 -9.59 26.21
C TYR A 136 4.43 -9.41 27.21
N VAL A 137 4.59 -8.49 28.18
CA VAL A 137 3.55 -8.16 29.16
C VAL A 137 2.27 -7.68 28.48
N LYS A 138 2.38 -6.81 27.47
CA LYS A 138 1.24 -6.35 26.66
C LYS A 138 0.49 -7.53 26.05
N ASN A 139 1.20 -8.46 25.45
CA ASN A 139 0.59 -9.59 24.74
C ASN A 139 -0.08 -10.60 25.68
N VAL A 140 0.50 -10.84 26.87
CA VAL A 140 0.08 -11.92 27.76
C VAL A 140 -0.83 -11.45 28.89
N TYR A 141 -0.64 -10.24 29.43
CA TYR A 141 -1.29 -9.81 30.68
C TYR A 141 -2.28 -8.65 30.54
N THR A 142 -2.19 -7.78 29.49
CA THR A 142 -3.02 -6.60 29.40
C THR A 142 -4.07 -6.67 28.27
N SER A 143 -5.17 -5.93 28.42
CA SER A 143 -6.23 -5.85 27.38
C SER A 143 -5.83 -4.89 26.25
N GLY A 144 -6.53 -4.99 25.08
CA GLY A 144 -6.21 -4.22 23.88
C GLY A 144 -6.53 -2.72 23.93
N GLU A 145 -7.16 -2.20 25.03
CA GLU A 145 -7.48 -0.78 25.14
C GLU A 145 -6.22 0.10 25.21
N ARG A 146 -6.18 1.15 24.38
CA ARG A 146 -5.05 2.08 24.29
C ARG A 146 -5.22 3.22 25.31
N THR A 147 -4.84 2.98 26.58
CA THR A 147 -4.92 3.97 27.66
C THR A 147 -3.59 4.17 28.37
N LEU A 148 -3.36 5.38 28.94
CA LEU A 148 -2.19 5.66 29.74
C LEU A 148 -2.11 4.73 30.97
N ALA A 149 -3.24 4.44 31.60
CA ALA A 149 -3.32 3.53 32.74
C ALA A 149 -2.82 2.11 32.36
N ARG A 150 -3.12 1.64 31.15
CA ARG A 150 -2.58 0.38 30.62
C ARG A 150 -1.06 0.45 30.47
N LYS A 151 -0.52 1.54 29.88
CA LYS A 151 0.94 1.71 29.71
C LYS A 151 1.69 1.70 31.04
N ILE A 152 1.15 2.36 32.07
CA ILE A 152 1.72 2.33 33.42
C ILE A 152 1.68 0.90 33.97
N ARG A 153 0.57 0.19 33.82
CA ARG A 153 0.42 -1.20 34.27
C ARG A 153 1.42 -2.12 33.57
N GLU A 154 1.59 -1.97 32.25
CA GLU A 154 2.60 -2.71 31.47
C GLU A 154 4.01 -2.47 32.01
N ALA A 155 4.36 -1.22 32.30
CA ALA A 155 5.66 -0.86 32.86
C ALA A 155 5.91 -1.50 34.24
N VAL A 156 4.92 -1.44 35.12
CA VAL A 156 5.02 -2.06 36.46
C VAL A 156 5.16 -3.58 36.34
N LEU A 157 4.34 -4.24 35.53
CA LEU A 157 4.39 -5.67 35.33
C LEU A 157 5.70 -6.12 34.65
N ALA A 158 6.21 -5.33 33.70
CA ALA A 158 7.50 -5.60 33.06
C ALA A 158 8.66 -5.54 34.05
N SER A 159 8.67 -4.53 34.93
CA SER A 159 9.68 -4.45 36.01
C SER A 159 9.58 -5.62 37.01
N GLN A 160 8.35 -6.03 37.35
CA GLN A 160 8.14 -7.18 38.25
C GLN A 160 8.58 -8.50 37.62
N LEU A 161 8.28 -8.70 36.33
CA LEU A 161 8.67 -9.89 35.59
C LEU A 161 10.20 -10.01 35.52
N ASP A 162 10.88 -8.93 35.18
CA ASP A 162 12.33 -8.87 35.03
C ASP A 162 13.08 -9.20 36.33
N ARG A 163 12.49 -8.88 37.50
CA ARG A 163 13.04 -9.26 38.81
C ARG A 163 12.88 -10.74 39.16
N LYS A 164 11.92 -11.43 38.55
CA LYS A 164 11.56 -12.83 38.87
C LYS A 164 12.04 -13.84 37.84
N VAL A 165 12.33 -13.39 36.62
CA VAL A 165 12.62 -14.25 35.49
C VAL A 165 13.88 -13.74 34.78
N THR A 166 14.76 -14.64 34.37
CA THR A 166 15.97 -14.28 33.63
C THR A 166 15.68 -13.65 32.29
N LYS A 167 16.58 -12.82 31.77
CA LYS A 167 16.46 -12.20 30.47
C LYS A 167 16.25 -13.23 29.35
N ASP A 168 17.00 -14.30 29.34
CA ASP A 168 16.85 -15.35 28.33
C ASP A 168 15.49 -16.05 28.42
N GLU A 169 14.96 -16.25 29.60
CA GLU A 169 13.62 -16.81 29.77
C GLU A 169 12.54 -15.83 29.35
N ILE A 170 12.72 -14.52 29.59
CA ILE A 170 11.79 -13.47 29.06
C ILE A 170 11.81 -13.47 27.55
N LEU A 171 12.98 -13.46 26.95
CA LEU A 171 13.15 -13.48 25.49
C LEU A 171 12.55 -14.75 24.87
N TYR A 172 12.79 -15.90 25.50
CA TYR A 172 12.16 -17.16 25.08
C TYR A 172 10.63 -17.10 25.11
N ARG A 173 10.04 -16.63 26.21
CA ARG A 173 8.58 -16.48 26.34
C ARG A 173 8.01 -15.50 25.32
N TYR A 174 8.72 -14.42 25.05
CA TYR A 174 8.37 -13.45 24.03
C TYR A 174 8.35 -14.12 22.65
N LEU A 175 9.45 -14.74 22.24
CA LEU A 175 9.61 -15.39 20.95
C LEU A 175 8.68 -16.60 20.76
N SER A 176 8.27 -17.24 21.85
CA SER A 176 7.30 -18.35 21.79
C SER A 176 5.85 -17.91 21.56
N ASN A 177 5.53 -16.61 21.75
CA ASN A 177 4.15 -16.14 21.72
C ASN A 177 3.88 -15.03 20.68
N ILE A 178 4.93 -14.42 20.13
CA ILE A 178 4.78 -13.29 19.22
C ILE A 178 4.23 -13.74 17.87
N TYR A 179 3.40 -12.87 17.27
CA TYR A 179 2.92 -13.05 15.90
C TYR A 179 3.99 -12.67 14.89
N LEU A 180 4.23 -13.50 13.89
CA LEU A 180 5.29 -13.36 12.88
C LEU A 180 4.77 -13.45 11.44
N GLY A 181 3.50 -13.08 11.21
CA GLY A 181 2.90 -13.10 9.89
C GLY A 181 2.35 -14.48 9.48
N GLY A 182 1.49 -14.50 8.46
CA GLY A 182 0.97 -15.73 7.87
C GLY A 182 0.23 -16.70 8.83
N GLY A 183 -0.28 -16.20 9.96
CA GLY A 183 -0.90 -17.02 11.01
C GLY A 183 0.13 -17.67 11.95
N ALA A 184 1.44 -17.45 11.80
CA ALA A 184 2.49 -18.03 12.63
C ALA A 184 2.63 -17.30 13.97
N TYR A 185 2.32 -17.98 15.05
CA TYR A 185 2.51 -17.52 16.42
C TYR A 185 3.67 -18.30 17.08
N GLY A 186 4.70 -17.55 17.44
CA GLY A 186 5.95 -18.09 18.00
C GLY A 186 6.95 -18.49 16.92
N ILE A 187 8.22 -18.46 17.34
CA ILE A 187 9.37 -18.66 16.45
C ILE A 187 9.42 -20.06 15.82
N GLY A 188 8.92 -21.09 16.53
CA GLY A 188 8.86 -22.46 16.01
C GLY A 188 7.91 -22.57 14.82
N ALA A 189 6.69 -21.99 14.96
CA ALA A 189 5.72 -21.94 13.88
C ALA A 189 6.23 -21.12 12.69
N ALA A 190 6.94 -20.02 12.96
CA ALA A 190 7.50 -19.17 11.92
C ALA A 190 8.64 -19.86 11.15
N ALA A 191 9.58 -20.49 11.84
CA ALA A 191 10.69 -21.23 11.24
C ALA A 191 10.19 -22.37 10.32
N GLU A 192 9.20 -23.13 10.78
CA GLU A 192 8.57 -24.19 9.98
C GLU A 192 7.77 -23.62 8.82
N SER A 193 6.97 -22.58 9.06
CA SER A 193 6.13 -21.99 8.01
C SER A 193 6.97 -21.39 6.89
N TYR A 194 7.99 -20.58 7.23
CA TYR A 194 8.77 -19.84 6.23
C TYR A 194 9.88 -20.67 5.60
N PHE A 195 10.59 -21.49 6.41
CA PHE A 195 11.85 -22.11 5.97
C PHE A 195 11.79 -23.64 5.94
N LYS A 196 10.73 -24.25 6.48
CA LYS A 196 10.64 -25.72 6.65
C LYS A 196 11.82 -26.27 7.43
N LYS A 197 12.23 -25.55 8.48
CA LYS A 197 13.39 -25.86 9.34
C LYS A 197 13.02 -25.77 10.81
N PRO A 198 13.68 -26.54 11.68
CA PRO A 198 13.64 -26.31 13.12
C PRO A 198 14.40 -25.01 13.47
N VAL A 199 14.05 -24.41 14.61
CA VAL A 199 14.57 -23.09 15.03
C VAL A 199 16.08 -23.07 15.18
N ASN A 200 16.68 -24.16 15.68
CA ASN A 200 18.13 -24.28 15.90
C ASN A 200 18.98 -24.25 14.62
N ASP A 201 18.36 -24.46 13.46
CA ASP A 201 19.01 -24.48 12.15
C ASP A 201 18.91 -23.14 11.40
N LEU A 202 18.35 -22.11 12.05
CA LEU A 202 18.23 -20.77 11.45
C LEU A 202 19.60 -20.10 11.34
N ASN A 203 19.92 -19.62 10.13
CA ASN A 203 21.12 -18.83 9.87
C ASN A 203 20.89 -17.32 10.13
N ALA A 204 21.91 -16.49 9.89
CA ALA A 204 21.85 -15.05 10.15
C ALA A 204 20.82 -14.34 9.26
N SER A 205 20.72 -14.72 7.98
CA SER A 205 19.77 -14.12 7.03
C SER A 205 18.32 -14.46 7.39
N GLU A 206 18.04 -15.72 7.72
CA GLU A 206 16.73 -16.20 8.16
C GLU A 206 16.32 -15.57 9.50
N SER A 207 17.26 -15.48 10.45
CA SER A 207 17.07 -14.84 11.74
C SER A 207 16.76 -13.34 11.59
N ALA A 208 17.45 -12.65 10.70
CA ALA A 208 17.21 -11.24 10.42
C ALA A 208 15.84 -11.02 9.76
N MET A 209 15.43 -11.90 8.84
CA MET A 209 14.08 -11.83 8.27
C MET A 209 13.00 -11.98 9.33
N LEU A 210 13.11 -12.98 10.22
CA LEU A 210 12.11 -13.19 11.27
C LEU A 210 12.10 -12.05 12.31
N ALA A 211 13.26 -11.51 12.68
CA ALA A 211 13.34 -10.35 13.56
C ALA A 211 12.69 -9.11 12.95
N GLY A 212 12.87 -8.91 11.65
CA GLY A 212 12.26 -7.82 10.91
C GLY A 212 10.73 -7.88 10.85
N LEU A 213 10.13 -9.06 10.90
CA LEU A 213 8.67 -9.22 10.90
C LEU A 213 8.00 -8.70 12.18
N ILE A 214 8.72 -8.63 13.29
CA ILE A 214 8.13 -8.38 14.62
C ILE A 214 7.39 -7.05 14.69
N SER A 215 7.94 -5.99 14.10
CA SER A 215 7.39 -4.63 14.18
C SER A 215 6.08 -4.47 13.38
N ALA A 216 5.99 -5.08 12.21
CA ALA A 216 4.83 -5.02 11.32
C ALA A 216 4.69 -6.33 10.53
N PRO A 217 4.20 -7.41 11.16
CA PRO A 217 4.22 -8.75 10.57
C PRO A 217 3.45 -8.90 9.26
N SER A 218 2.37 -8.12 9.08
CA SER A 218 1.58 -8.15 7.85
C SER A 218 2.20 -7.32 6.71
N ASP A 219 2.88 -6.23 7.06
CA ASP A 219 3.49 -5.32 6.06
C ASP A 219 4.82 -5.88 5.55
N PHE A 220 5.55 -6.60 6.40
CA PHE A 220 6.83 -7.22 6.06
C PHE A 220 6.72 -8.70 5.70
N GLU A 221 5.51 -9.23 5.56
CA GLU A 221 5.29 -10.64 5.22
C GLU A 221 5.91 -10.96 3.84
N PRO A 222 6.97 -11.80 3.79
CA PRO A 222 7.82 -11.89 2.59
C PRO A 222 7.13 -12.51 1.38
N ARG A 223 6.08 -13.32 1.55
CA ARG A 223 5.35 -13.96 0.47
C ARG A 223 4.45 -12.98 -0.27
N THR A 224 3.97 -11.96 0.47
CA THR A 224 3.02 -10.97 -0.02
C THR A 224 3.65 -9.60 -0.27
N ASN A 225 4.77 -9.29 0.42
CA ASN A 225 5.52 -8.04 0.29
C ASN A 225 7.04 -8.31 0.17
N PRO A 226 7.50 -9.05 -0.86
CA PRO A 226 8.87 -9.55 -0.95
C PRO A 226 9.94 -8.45 -0.97
N ASN A 227 9.66 -7.32 -1.62
CA ASN A 227 10.62 -6.21 -1.69
C ASN A 227 10.81 -5.56 -0.33
N GLN A 228 9.72 -5.27 0.37
CA GLN A 228 9.77 -4.65 1.70
C GLN A 228 10.40 -5.59 2.73
N ALA A 229 10.11 -6.88 2.64
CA ALA A 229 10.74 -7.91 3.48
C ALA A 229 12.26 -7.97 3.26
N GLU A 230 12.73 -7.88 2.00
CA GLU A 230 14.16 -7.88 1.68
C GLU A 230 14.86 -6.63 2.23
N ILE A 231 14.26 -5.45 2.06
CA ILE A 231 14.78 -4.19 2.60
C ILE A 231 14.91 -4.29 4.12
N ASN A 232 13.86 -4.78 4.78
CA ASN A 232 13.84 -4.89 6.24
C ASN A 232 14.82 -5.96 6.77
N ARG A 233 14.98 -7.08 6.07
CA ARG A 233 16.00 -8.09 6.37
C ARG A 233 17.41 -7.51 6.36
N VAL A 234 17.75 -6.75 5.32
CA VAL A 234 19.06 -6.08 5.21
C VAL A 234 19.22 -5.05 6.32
N PHE A 235 18.20 -4.25 6.61
CA PHE A 235 18.21 -3.30 7.73
C PHE A 235 18.54 -3.98 9.07
N VAL A 236 17.92 -5.14 9.37
CA VAL A 236 18.22 -5.90 10.59
C VAL A 236 19.68 -6.35 10.63
N LEU A 237 20.22 -6.85 9.51
CA LEU A 237 21.63 -7.26 9.41
C LEU A 237 22.58 -6.08 9.64
N ASP A 238 22.28 -4.91 9.08
CA ASP A 238 23.06 -3.68 9.26
C ASP A 238 23.01 -3.20 10.71
N GLU A 239 21.86 -3.28 11.37
CA GLU A 239 21.72 -2.98 12.79
C GLU A 239 22.52 -3.95 13.69
N MET A 240 22.55 -5.25 13.34
CA MET A 240 23.38 -6.22 14.03
C MET A 240 24.86 -5.90 13.88
N LEU A 241 25.32 -5.54 12.69
CA LEU A 241 26.70 -5.14 12.41
C LEU A 241 27.06 -3.88 13.20
N SER A 242 26.23 -2.83 13.12
CA SER A 242 26.45 -1.54 13.78
C SER A 242 26.62 -1.65 15.29
N GLN A 243 25.99 -2.66 15.89
CA GLN A 243 26.01 -2.96 17.32
C GLN A 243 27.04 -4.03 17.71
N ASN A 244 27.92 -4.46 16.80
CA ASN A 244 28.90 -5.55 17.00
C ASN A 244 28.24 -6.88 17.43
N ARG A 245 27.01 -7.15 16.98
CA ARG A 245 26.27 -8.39 17.25
C ARG A 245 26.43 -9.43 16.14
N LEU A 246 26.93 -9.00 14.99
CA LEU A 246 27.30 -9.85 13.86
C LEU A 246 28.65 -9.34 13.33
N ASP A 247 29.57 -10.26 13.09
CA ASP A 247 30.87 -9.90 12.54
C ASP A 247 30.76 -9.50 11.03
N PRO A 248 31.71 -8.67 10.51
CA PRO A 248 31.60 -8.16 9.15
C PRO A 248 31.59 -9.24 8.06
N VAL A 249 32.25 -10.38 8.27
CA VAL A 249 32.28 -11.47 7.28
C VAL A 249 30.93 -12.15 7.20
N ARG A 250 30.36 -12.54 8.33
CA ARG A 250 29.01 -13.14 8.39
C ARG A 250 27.92 -12.16 7.94
N HIS A 251 28.08 -10.87 8.22
CA HIS A 251 27.17 -9.83 7.69
C HIS A 251 27.18 -9.83 6.16
N ALA A 252 28.37 -9.72 5.55
CA ALA A 252 28.52 -9.71 4.09
C ALA A 252 27.93 -10.99 3.44
N GLU A 253 28.19 -12.16 4.04
CA GLU A 253 27.61 -13.43 3.61
C GLU A 253 26.07 -13.42 3.70
N ALA A 254 25.51 -12.96 4.83
CA ALA A 254 24.07 -12.95 5.05
C ALA A 254 23.34 -11.97 4.11
N VAL A 255 23.92 -10.80 3.83
CA VAL A 255 23.36 -9.81 2.89
C VAL A 255 23.25 -10.40 1.47
N THR A 256 24.24 -11.21 1.03
CA THR A 256 24.21 -11.82 -0.30
C THR A 256 23.11 -12.89 -0.45
N GLN A 257 22.63 -13.46 0.67
CA GLN A 257 21.57 -14.48 0.70
C GLN A 257 20.18 -13.86 0.52
N LYS A 258 19.93 -13.25 -0.64
CA LYS A 258 18.65 -12.63 -0.96
C LYS A 258 17.47 -13.60 -0.81
N LEU A 259 16.28 -13.04 -0.56
CA LEU A 259 15.05 -13.83 -0.50
C LEU A 259 14.79 -14.53 -1.84
N PHE A 260 14.53 -15.83 -1.78
CA PHE A 260 14.18 -16.66 -2.90
C PHE A 260 12.85 -17.38 -2.64
N PHE A 261 11.93 -17.24 -3.59
CA PHE A 261 10.62 -17.87 -3.54
C PHE A 261 10.61 -19.02 -4.54
N PRO A 262 10.61 -20.30 -4.11
CA PRO A 262 10.60 -21.44 -5.01
C PRO A 262 9.29 -21.45 -5.81
N THR A 263 9.41 -21.27 -7.12
CA THR A 263 8.33 -21.44 -8.09
C THR A 263 8.79 -22.43 -9.15
N SER A 264 7.86 -23.11 -9.83
CA SER A 264 8.23 -24.03 -10.90
C SER A 264 8.98 -23.34 -12.06
N ASP A 265 8.94 -22.00 -12.12
CA ASP A 265 9.42 -21.22 -13.27
C ASP A 265 10.73 -20.47 -12.98
N LYS A 266 11.19 -20.46 -11.73
CA LYS A 266 12.48 -19.83 -11.36
C LYS A 266 13.41 -20.88 -10.78
N PRO A 267 14.51 -21.21 -11.46
CA PRO A 267 15.54 -22.07 -10.87
C PRO A 267 16.11 -21.41 -9.61
N LYS A 268 16.51 -22.24 -8.66
CA LYS A 268 17.23 -21.74 -7.49
C LYS A 268 18.48 -20.98 -7.97
N PRO A 269 18.80 -19.81 -7.39
CA PRO A 269 20.06 -19.12 -7.69
C PRO A 269 21.28 -20.04 -7.52
N ASP A 270 22.30 -19.86 -8.34
CA ASP A 270 23.57 -20.62 -8.22
C ASP A 270 24.35 -20.36 -6.93
N GLY A 271 23.95 -19.32 -6.17
CA GLY A 271 24.53 -18.92 -4.90
C GLY A 271 23.63 -19.22 -3.69
N PRO A 272 24.11 -18.90 -2.48
CA PRO A 272 23.32 -19.02 -1.28
C PRO A 272 22.11 -18.06 -1.33
N ALA A 273 20.94 -18.56 -0.93
CA ALA A 273 19.71 -17.78 -0.90
C ALA A 273 18.87 -18.13 0.34
N THR A 274 18.15 -17.16 0.87
CA THR A 274 17.14 -17.35 1.90
C THR A 274 15.84 -17.82 1.27
N THR A 275 15.60 -19.12 1.29
CA THR A 275 14.42 -19.72 0.65
C THR A 275 13.20 -19.54 1.54
N VAL A 276 12.18 -18.83 1.03
CA VAL A 276 10.89 -18.61 1.67
C VAL A 276 9.83 -19.47 0.98
N HIS A 277 9.25 -20.42 1.70
CA HIS A 277 8.22 -21.30 1.18
C HIS A 277 6.85 -20.62 1.12
N PRO A 278 6.02 -20.89 0.09
CA PRO A 278 4.69 -20.32 -0.04
C PRO A 278 3.81 -20.69 1.15
N LEU A 279 2.88 -19.81 1.51
CA LEU A 279 1.87 -20.09 2.52
C LEU A 279 0.91 -21.14 1.96
N GLU A 280 0.77 -22.23 2.65
CA GLU A 280 -0.27 -23.21 2.37
C GLU A 280 -1.61 -22.64 2.85
N LEU A 281 -2.29 -21.90 1.97
CA LEU A 281 -3.69 -21.55 2.22
C LEU A 281 -4.51 -22.84 2.15
N GLN A 282 -4.79 -23.40 3.31
CA GLN A 282 -5.61 -24.59 3.40
C GLN A 282 -7.00 -24.28 2.83
N SER A 283 -7.32 -24.88 1.68
CA SER A 283 -8.64 -24.93 1.05
C SER A 283 -9.26 -23.61 0.58
N SER A 284 -8.50 -22.65 0.01
CA SER A 284 -9.15 -21.53 -0.69
C SER A 284 -9.37 -21.82 -2.15
N SER A 285 -10.60 -21.70 -2.62
CA SER A 285 -10.95 -21.79 -4.04
C SER A 285 -10.68 -20.48 -4.81
N GLN A 286 -10.56 -19.33 -4.11
CA GLN A 286 -10.31 -18.00 -4.68
C GLN A 286 -9.21 -17.28 -3.88
N PRO A 287 -7.94 -17.72 -4.00
CA PRO A 287 -6.89 -17.34 -3.06
C PRO A 287 -6.52 -15.85 -3.09
N TYR A 288 -6.51 -15.19 -4.25
CA TYR A 288 -6.27 -13.74 -4.32
C TYR A 288 -7.37 -12.93 -3.64
N TYR A 289 -8.63 -13.35 -3.79
CA TYR A 289 -9.74 -12.66 -3.12
C TYR A 289 -9.71 -12.91 -1.61
N VAL A 290 -9.43 -14.12 -1.17
CA VAL A 290 -9.27 -14.46 0.26
C VAL A 290 -8.08 -13.71 0.87
N ASP A 291 -6.97 -13.53 0.15
CA ASP A 291 -5.86 -12.69 0.60
C ASP A 291 -6.27 -11.21 0.75
N TYR A 292 -7.05 -10.69 -0.18
CA TYR A 292 -7.61 -9.34 -0.08
C TYR A 292 -8.49 -9.19 1.16
N VAL A 293 -9.41 -10.16 1.40
CA VAL A 293 -10.25 -10.19 2.61
C VAL A 293 -9.40 -10.26 3.89
N ARG A 294 -8.38 -11.12 3.90
CA ARG A 294 -7.45 -11.25 5.03
C ARG A 294 -6.77 -9.92 5.35
N ARG A 295 -6.20 -9.24 4.34
CA ARG A 295 -5.55 -7.93 4.51
C ARG A 295 -6.52 -6.89 5.05
N TYR A 296 -7.73 -6.84 4.50
CA TYR A 296 -8.78 -5.94 4.97
C TYR A 296 -9.10 -6.16 6.45
N LEU A 297 -9.32 -7.42 6.84
CA LEU A 297 -9.64 -7.77 8.22
C LEU A 297 -8.47 -7.49 9.17
N SER A 298 -7.23 -7.79 8.77
CA SER A 298 -6.02 -7.52 9.56
C SER A 298 -5.81 -6.02 9.80
N ALA A 299 -5.98 -5.19 8.76
CA ALA A 299 -5.90 -3.74 8.88
C ALA A 299 -6.99 -3.15 9.79
N ARG A 300 -8.19 -3.77 9.80
CA ARG A 300 -9.35 -3.25 10.53
C ARG A 300 -9.46 -3.75 11.97
N TYR A 301 -9.16 -5.01 12.21
CA TYR A 301 -9.37 -5.69 13.49
C TYR A 301 -8.09 -6.18 14.16
N GLY A 302 -6.98 -6.18 13.44
CA GLY A 302 -5.71 -6.77 13.88
C GLY A 302 -5.66 -8.30 13.73
N ASP A 303 -4.44 -8.81 13.56
CA ASP A 303 -4.19 -10.22 13.23
C ASP A 303 -4.68 -11.19 14.31
N ASP A 304 -4.59 -10.81 15.58
CA ASP A 304 -5.08 -11.65 16.70
C ASP A 304 -6.57 -12.00 16.57
N ILE A 305 -7.39 -11.01 16.23
CA ILE A 305 -8.83 -11.22 16.03
C ILE A 305 -9.08 -12.04 14.76
N VAL A 306 -8.33 -11.79 13.71
CA VAL A 306 -8.47 -12.46 12.42
C VAL A 306 -8.12 -13.94 12.50
N TYR A 307 -7.00 -14.30 13.15
CA TYR A 307 -6.52 -15.69 13.18
C TYR A 307 -6.98 -16.51 14.39
N ARG A 308 -7.52 -15.87 15.43
CA ARG A 308 -7.91 -16.52 16.70
C ARG A 308 -9.31 -16.19 17.17
N GLY A 309 -9.91 -15.13 16.64
CA GLY A 309 -11.21 -14.62 17.11
C GLY A 309 -12.43 -15.38 16.62
N GLY A 310 -12.29 -16.24 15.61
CA GLY A 310 -13.41 -17.04 15.08
C GLY A 310 -14.47 -16.19 14.39
N LEU A 311 -14.08 -15.27 13.54
CA LEU A 311 -14.99 -14.43 12.79
C LEU A 311 -15.81 -15.25 11.78
N LYS A 312 -17.07 -14.88 11.60
CA LYS A 312 -17.87 -15.21 10.43
C LYS A 312 -17.84 -14.02 9.48
N VAL A 313 -17.27 -14.19 8.30
CA VAL A 313 -17.04 -13.13 7.31
C VAL A 313 -17.88 -13.43 6.07
N GLU A 314 -18.89 -12.62 5.82
CA GLU A 314 -19.72 -12.66 4.64
C GLU A 314 -19.19 -11.64 3.64
N THR A 315 -18.84 -12.10 2.42
CA THR A 315 -18.22 -11.26 1.40
C THR A 315 -19.17 -10.92 0.27
N ALA A 316 -18.77 -9.94 -0.54
CA ALA A 316 -19.48 -9.52 -1.74
C ALA A 316 -19.11 -10.38 -2.97
N LEU A 317 -18.18 -11.33 -2.85
CA LEU A 317 -17.70 -12.14 -3.96
C LEU A 317 -18.86 -12.87 -4.66
N ASP A 318 -19.00 -12.59 -5.96
CA ASP A 318 -19.91 -13.34 -6.80
C ASP A 318 -19.16 -14.52 -7.43
N PRO A 319 -19.52 -15.78 -7.10
CA PRO A 319 -18.77 -16.95 -7.56
C PRO A 319 -18.79 -17.12 -9.09
N LYS A 320 -19.84 -16.64 -9.77
CA LYS A 320 -19.91 -16.71 -11.25
C LYS A 320 -18.99 -15.67 -11.87
N LEU A 321 -19.01 -14.43 -11.39
CA LEU A 321 -18.15 -13.37 -11.87
C LEU A 321 -16.68 -13.70 -11.58
N GLN A 322 -16.37 -14.28 -10.44
CA GLN A 322 -15.00 -14.70 -10.09
C GLN A 322 -14.50 -15.80 -11.04
N THR A 323 -15.30 -16.84 -11.28
CA THR A 323 -14.92 -17.91 -12.22
C THR A 323 -14.68 -17.35 -13.62
N LEU A 324 -15.58 -16.50 -14.12
CA LEU A 324 -15.41 -15.84 -15.42
C LEU A 324 -14.16 -14.96 -15.49
N ALA A 325 -13.82 -14.25 -14.41
CA ALA A 325 -12.62 -13.43 -14.34
C ALA A 325 -11.35 -14.27 -14.40
N GLU A 326 -11.28 -15.36 -13.63
CA GLU A 326 -10.16 -16.30 -13.63
C GLU A 326 -9.98 -16.97 -14.99
N GLU A 327 -11.07 -17.44 -15.61
CA GLU A 327 -11.04 -18.03 -16.96
C GLU A 327 -10.58 -17.02 -18.02
N SER A 328 -11.03 -15.76 -17.93
CA SER A 328 -10.66 -14.70 -18.87
C SER A 328 -9.18 -14.35 -18.77
N VAL A 329 -8.66 -14.20 -17.54
CA VAL A 329 -7.22 -13.96 -17.29
C VAL A 329 -6.39 -15.16 -17.76
N LYS A 330 -6.79 -16.39 -17.41
CA LYS A 330 -6.14 -17.63 -17.85
C LYS A 330 -6.09 -17.72 -19.37
N LYS A 331 -7.19 -17.43 -20.06
CA LYS A 331 -7.27 -17.40 -21.54
C LYS A 331 -6.35 -16.33 -22.12
N ALA A 332 -6.32 -15.12 -21.53
CA ALA A 332 -5.48 -14.02 -22.00
C ALA A 332 -3.99 -14.36 -21.87
N LEU A 333 -3.58 -15.04 -20.81
CA LEU A 333 -2.21 -15.41 -20.52
C LEU A 333 -1.80 -16.79 -21.11
N ALA A 334 -2.72 -17.55 -21.71
CA ALA A 334 -2.40 -18.86 -22.29
C ALA A 334 -1.33 -18.76 -23.39
N GLY A 335 -0.30 -19.61 -23.31
CA GLY A 335 0.84 -19.61 -24.24
C GLY A 335 1.88 -18.54 -23.95
N THR A 336 1.78 -17.86 -22.81
CA THR A 336 2.80 -16.92 -22.31
C THR A 336 3.41 -17.44 -21.01
N SER A 337 4.56 -16.90 -20.63
CA SER A 337 5.28 -17.31 -19.42
C SER A 337 5.45 -16.16 -18.43
N PRO A 338 5.60 -16.44 -17.13
CA PRO A 338 6.05 -15.43 -16.17
C PRO A 338 7.37 -14.78 -16.64
N PRO A 339 7.64 -13.57 -16.25
CA PRO A 339 6.91 -12.71 -15.31
C PRO A 339 5.79 -11.86 -15.95
N LEU A 340 5.30 -12.21 -17.15
CA LEU A 340 4.15 -11.55 -17.76
C LEU A 340 2.88 -11.92 -17.00
N GLU A 341 2.17 -10.93 -16.49
CA GLU A 341 1.00 -11.07 -15.63
C GLU A 341 -0.19 -10.23 -16.11
N MET A 342 -1.34 -10.54 -15.54
CA MET A 342 -2.57 -9.77 -15.72
C MET A 342 -3.34 -9.74 -14.40
N ALA A 343 -3.86 -8.57 -14.03
CA ALA A 343 -4.78 -8.40 -12.92
C ALA A 343 -6.14 -7.90 -13.41
N MET A 344 -7.20 -8.32 -12.73
CA MET A 344 -8.57 -7.91 -13.03
C MET A 344 -9.34 -7.67 -11.74
N VAL A 345 -10.09 -6.56 -11.65
CA VAL A 345 -11.00 -6.24 -10.55
C VAL A 345 -12.33 -5.79 -11.10
N THR A 346 -13.41 -6.31 -10.52
CA THR A 346 -14.78 -5.91 -10.84
C THR A 346 -15.49 -5.36 -9.61
N VAL A 347 -16.00 -4.13 -9.72
CA VAL A 347 -16.72 -3.40 -8.67
C VAL A 347 -18.16 -3.15 -9.09
N GLU A 348 -19.10 -3.30 -8.18
CA GLU A 348 -20.51 -2.94 -8.36
C GLU A 348 -20.71 -1.44 -8.03
N PRO A 349 -21.12 -0.59 -8.99
CA PRO A 349 -21.13 0.86 -8.81
C PRO A 349 -22.04 1.35 -7.67
N GLY A 350 -23.22 0.73 -7.50
CA GLY A 350 -24.21 1.17 -6.52
C GLY A 350 -23.87 0.84 -5.06
N THR A 351 -22.84 0.04 -4.81
CA THR A 351 -22.49 -0.44 -3.47
C THR A 351 -21.00 -0.34 -3.15
N GLY A 352 -20.13 -0.28 -4.18
CA GLY A 352 -18.69 -0.41 -4.02
C GLY A 352 -18.23 -1.84 -3.71
N TYR A 353 -19.09 -2.82 -3.82
CA TYR A 353 -18.75 -4.22 -3.59
C TYR A 353 -17.78 -4.74 -4.64
N VAL A 354 -16.66 -5.30 -4.19
CA VAL A 354 -15.73 -6.02 -5.06
C VAL A 354 -16.31 -7.41 -5.33
N LYS A 355 -16.83 -7.59 -6.55
CA LYS A 355 -17.55 -8.80 -6.96
C LYS A 355 -16.62 -9.89 -7.47
N ALA A 356 -15.45 -9.51 -8.01
CA ALA A 356 -14.42 -10.43 -8.48
C ALA A 356 -13.04 -9.75 -8.41
N MET A 357 -12.00 -10.55 -8.13
CA MET A 357 -10.61 -10.09 -8.10
C MET A 357 -9.67 -11.22 -8.52
N VAL A 358 -8.81 -10.94 -9.51
CA VAL A 358 -7.71 -11.79 -9.94
C VAL A 358 -6.43 -10.99 -9.82
N GLY A 359 -5.54 -11.38 -8.94
CA GLY A 359 -4.30 -10.64 -8.64
C GLY A 359 -3.08 -11.09 -9.42
N GLY A 360 -3.22 -12.08 -10.32
CA GLY A 360 -2.13 -12.62 -11.11
C GLY A 360 -2.48 -13.99 -11.68
N ARG A 361 -1.51 -14.63 -12.34
CA ARG A 361 -1.65 -15.90 -13.06
C ARG A 361 -1.95 -17.10 -12.15
N ASP A 362 -1.21 -17.23 -11.06
CA ASP A 362 -1.21 -18.41 -10.18
C ASP A 362 -0.73 -18.04 -8.77
N PHE A 363 -1.66 -18.05 -7.82
CA PHE A 363 -1.38 -17.71 -6.42
C PHE A 363 -0.40 -18.71 -5.76
N SER A 364 -0.37 -19.96 -6.19
CA SER A 364 0.56 -20.95 -5.63
C SER A 364 2.02 -20.63 -5.96
N LYS A 365 2.25 -19.87 -7.04
CA LYS A 365 3.57 -19.46 -7.51
C LYS A 365 3.95 -18.06 -7.07
N SER A 366 3.00 -17.13 -7.01
CA SER A 366 3.20 -15.78 -6.54
C SER A 366 2.02 -15.34 -5.70
N GLN A 367 2.27 -15.01 -4.44
CA GLN A 367 1.27 -14.51 -3.48
C GLN A 367 1.19 -12.98 -3.47
N VAL A 368 1.93 -12.33 -4.37
CA VAL A 368 1.78 -10.90 -4.66
C VAL A 368 0.44 -10.68 -5.37
N ASN A 369 -0.38 -9.80 -4.82
CA ASN A 369 -1.69 -9.47 -5.37
C ASN A 369 -1.60 -8.19 -6.22
N LEU A 370 -1.37 -8.34 -7.52
CA LEU A 370 -1.22 -7.22 -8.46
C LEU A 370 -2.51 -6.43 -8.71
N ALA A 371 -3.64 -6.88 -8.18
CA ALA A 371 -4.91 -6.14 -8.18
C ALA A 371 -4.92 -5.00 -7.15
N LEU A 372 -4.06 -5.09 -6.14
CA LEU A 372 -3.79 -4.08 -5.13
C LEU A 372 -2.52 -3.31 -5.49
N GLY A 373 -2.45 -2.05 -5.09
CA GLY A 373 -1.31 -1.19 -5.36
C GLY A 373 -0.30 -1.14 -4.21
N LEU A 374 0.36 0.00 -4.11
CA LEU A 374 1.15 0.40 -2.96
C LEU A 374 0.30 1.27 -2.05
N CYS A 375 0.59 1.23 -0.76
CA CYS A 375 0.09 2.21 0.18
C CYS A 375 1.21 3.23 0.46
N PRO A 376 0.85 4.50 0.69
CA PRO A 376 1.81 5.49 1.11
C PRO A 376 2.48 5.11 2.42
N ASP A 377 3.76 5.45 2.58
CA ASP A 377 4.53 5.15 3.79
C ASP A 377 3.97 5.84 5.05
N ASP A 378 3.33 7.01 4.87
CA ASP A 378 2.69 7.80 5.93
C ASP A 378 1.17 7.52 6.04
N TYR A 379 0.69 6.41 5.46
CA TYR A 379 -0.73 6.08 5.47
C TYR A 379 -1.24 5.81 6.89
N GLU A 380 -2.20 6.61 7.32
CA GLU A 380 -3.01 6.35 8.51
C GLU A 380 -4.36 5.74 8.13
N ALA A 381 -4.76 4.67 8.80
CA ALA A 381 -6.06 4.05 8.57
C ALA A 381 -7.19 5.07 8.84
N PRO A 382 -8.19 5.19 7.94
CA PRO A 382 -9.25 6.17 8.08
C PRO A 382 -10.06 5.97 9.36
N LYS A 383 -10.27 7.06 10.11
CA LYS A 383 -11.08 7.05 11.34
C LYS A 383 -12.59 7.08 11.06
N ASP A 384 -12.98 7.45 9.85
CA ASP A 384 -14.37 7.56 9.39
C ASP A 384 -15.02 6.22 8.99
N GLY A 385 -14.27 5.13 9.10
CA GLY A 385 -14.73 3.79 8.72
C GLY A 385 -14.65 3.48 7.23
N SER A 386 -14.07 4.34 6.41
CA SER A 386 -13.78 4.01 5.01
C SER A 386 -12.79 2.85 4.89
N ALA A 387 -12.71 2.26 3.70
CA ALA A 387 -11.81 1.12 3.46
C ALA A 387 -10.34 1.54 3.62
N PRO A 388 -9.52 0.75 4.31
CA PRO A 388 -8.10 1.01 4.42
C PRO A 388 -7.39 0.83 3.07
N CYS A 389 -6.30 1.57 2.85
CA CYS A 389 -5.36 1.22 1.79
C CYS A 389 -4.75 -0.15 2.08
N LEU A 390 -4.61 -0.99 1.07
CA LEU A 390 -4.08 -2.35 1.21
C LEU A 390 -2.99 -2.58 0.16
N ALA A 391 -1.75 -2.65 0.61
CA ALA A 391 -0.63 -2.97 -0.26
C ALA A 391 -0.70 -4.42 -0.76
N GLY A 392 -0.48 -4.61 -2.06
CA GLY A 392 -0.51 -5.93 -2.71
C GLY A 392 0.83 -6.67 -2.70
N GLY A 393 1.90 -6.00 -2.31
CA GLY A 393 3.28 -6.52 -2.28
C GLY A 393 4.02 -6.42 -3.62
N GLY A 394 3.36 -5.96 -4.68
CA GLY A 394 3.98 -5.56 -5.94
C GLY A 394 4.36 -4.08 -5.94
N THR A 395 4.84 -3.60 -7.08
CA THR A 395 4.93 -2.16 -7.36
C THR A 395 3.57 -1.65 -7.82
N GLY A 396 3.28 -0.38 -7.60
CA GLY A 396 2.18 0.31 -8.29
C GLY A 396 2.38 0.28 -9.80
N ARG A 397 1.35 0.61 -10.57
CA ARG A 397 1.39 0.56 -12.03
C ARG A 397 0.86 1.85 -12.62
N GLN A 398 1.61 2.43 -13.54
CA GLN A 398 1.18 3.63 -14.23
C GLN A 398 -0.03 3.34 -15.14
N PRO A 399 -1.16 4.04 -14.96
CA PRO A 399 -2.37 3.79 -15.74
C PRO A 399 -2.29 4.32 -17.17
N GLY A 400 -1.29 5.14 -17.46
CA GLY A 400 -1.20 5.81 -18.76
C GLY A 400 -2.47 6.61 -19.06
N SER A 401 -2.91 6.60 -20.30
CA SER A 401 -4.12 7.31 -20.74
C SER A 401 -5.42 6.89 -20.05
N ALA A 402 -5.45 5.81 -19.25
CA ALA A 402 -6.62 5.48 -18.43
C ALA A 402 -6.84 6.51 -17.30
N PHE A 403 -5.87 7.38 -17.01
CA PHE A 403 -6.01 8.48 -16.06
C PHE A 403 -6.75 9.70 -16.63
N LYS A 404 -6.79 9.88 -17.94
CA LYS A 404 -7.41 11.05 -18.62
C LYS A 404 -8.85 11.38 -18.19
N PRO A 405 -9.75 10.41 -17.92
CA PRO A 405 -11.09 10.70 -17.45
C PRO A 405 -11.16 11.46 -16.13
N ILE A 406 -10.12 11.40 -15.31
CA ILE A 406 -10.02 12.14 -14.05
C ILE A 406 -9.82 13.64 -14.34
N THR A 407 -8.87 13.97 -15.23
CA THR A 407 -8.68 15.35 -15.71
C THR A 407 -9.92 15.85 -16.45
N LEU A 408 -10.57 14.98 -17.24
CA LEU A 408 -11.81 15.32 -17.94
C LEU A 408 -12.96 15.66 -16.98
N ALA A 409 -13.10 14.88 -15.90
CA ALA A 409 -14.11 15.13 -14.88
C ALA A 409 -13.91 16.49 -14.22
N LYS A 410 -12.65 16.84 -13.90
CA LYS A 410 -12.33 18.18 -13.38
C LYS A 410 -12.60 19.29 -14.40
N ALA A 411 -12.22 19.08 -15.64
CA ALA A 411 -12.49 20.03 -16.72
C ALA A 411 -14.00 20.32 -16.87
N TYR A 412 -14.82 19.28 -16.87
CA TYR A 412 -16.28 19.43 -16.98
C TYR A 412 -16.87 20.10 -15.73
N GLU A 413 -16.31 19.82 -14.55
CA GLU A 413 -16.70 20.49 -13.31
C GLU A 413 -16.37 21.99 -13.33
N ASP A 414 -15.23 22.37 -13.94
CA ASP A 414 -14.81 23.77 -14.09
C ASP A 414 -15.51 24.52 -15.26
N GLY A 415 -16.38 23.81 -16.01
CA GLY A 415 -17.13 24.41 -17.09
C GLY A 415 -16.47 24.35 -18.47
N ILE A 416 -15.38 23.59 -18.61
CA ILE A 416 -14.79 23.28 -19.92
C ILE A 416 -15.60 22.15 -20.56
N GLY A 417 -16.58 22.48 -21.37
CA GLY A 417 -17.55 21.52 -21.90
C GLY A 417 -16.99 20.58 -22.97
N PRO A 418 -17.75 19.51 -23.33
CA PRO A 418 -17.33 18.48 -24.28
C PRO A 418 -17.07 19.00 -25.70
N GLY A 419 -17.70 20.12 -26.08
CA GLY A 419 -17.53 20.80 -27.36
C GLY A 419 -16.34 21.74 -27.46
N ARG A 420 -15.60 21.97 -26.36
CA ARG A 420 -14.40 22.84 -26.38
C ARG A 420 -13.39 22.31 -27.38
N ILE A 421 -12.93 23.20 -28.25
CA ILE A 421 -11.97 22.89 -29.31
C ILE A 421 -10.55 23.14 -28.79
N TYR A 422 -9.68 22.17 -29.03
CA TYR A 422 -8.24 22.26 -28.81
C TYR A 422 -7.48 22.00 -30.10
N SER A 423 -6.27 22.51 -30.18
CA SER A 423 -5.31 22.12 -31.21
C SER A 423 -4.72 20.77 -30.85
N GLY A 424 -4.72 19.81 -31.76
CA GLY A 424 -4.15 18.49 -31.60
C GLY A 424 -2.90 18.28 -32.47
N PRO A 425 -1.80 19.04 -32.28
CA PRO A 425 -0.55 18.83 -33.02
C PRO A 425 0.03 17.46 -32.74
N GLY A 426 0.93 16.96 -33.62
CA GLY A 426 1.63 15.69 -33.39
C GLY A 426 2.51 15.70 -32.16
N GLN A 427 3.03 16.87 -31.78
CA GLN A 427 3.81 17.11 -30.58
C GLN A 427 3.42 18.43 -29.92
N TYR A 428 3.53 18.50 -28.60
CA TYR A 428 3.26 19.70 -27.80
C TYR A 428 4.33 19.85 -26.74
N THR A 429 4.97 21.03 -26.69
CA THR A 429 5.98 21.35 -25.66
C THR A 429 5.33 22.22 -24.59
N TYR A 430 5.47 21.82 -23.33
CA TYR A 430 4.94 22.57 -22.19
C TYR A 430 5.59 23.96 -22.10
N PRO A 431 4.79 25.03 -21.91
CA PRO A 431 5.33 26.37 -21.71
C PRO A 431 6.28 26.42 -20.52
N ASN A 432 7.37 27.18 -20.66
CA ASN A 432 8.38 27.42 -19.60
C ASN A 432 9.10 26.16 -19.08
N CYS A 433 8.88 24.99 -19.65
CA CYS A 433 9.58 23.77 -19.31
C CYS A 433 10.94 23.72 -20.01
N ARG A 434 11.99 23.25 -19.31
CA ARG A 434 13.34 23.10 -19.85
C ARG A 434 13.90 21.71 -19.49
N GLY A 435 14.44 21.02 -20.47
CA GLY A 435 15.07 19.71 -20.28
C GLY A 435 14.31 18.56 -20.95
N THR A 436 14.64 17.34 -20.58
CA THR A 436 13.98 16.12 -21.05
C THR A 436 12.58 16.01 -20.43
N GLY A 437 11.60 15.49 -21.19
CA GLY A 437 10.20 15.33 -20.72
C GLY A 437 9.33 16.55 -20.94
N CYS A 438 9.86 17.65 -21.47
CA CYS A 438 9.07 18.86 -21.76
C CYS A 438 8.17 18.74 -22.98
N THR A 439 8.31 17.73 -23.81
CA THR A 439 7.54 17.52 -25.04
C THR A 439 6.74 16.24 -24.97
N VAL A 440 5.44 16.34 -25.25
CA VAL A 440 4.48 15.22 -25.34
C VAL A 440 4.16 14.97 -26.80
N ALA A 441 4.19 13.71 -27.21
CA ALA A 441 3.78 13.28 -28.56
C ALA A 441 2.49 12.45 -28.52
N ASN A 442 1.72 12.53 -29.60
CA ASN A 442 0.67 11.54 -29.84
C ASN A 442 1.28 10.23 -30.34
N VAL A 443 0.51 9.14 -30.26
CA VAL A 443 0.91 7.86 -30.85
C VAL A 443 1.28 8.09 -32.34
N GLU A 444 2.45 7.58 -32.73
CA GLU A 444 3.02 7.78 -34.08
C GLU A 444 3.16 9.27 -34.49
N SER A 445 3.21 10.19 -33.52
CA SER A 445 3.26 11.64 -33.76
C SER A 445 2.15 12.19 -34.67
N GLY A 446 1.00 11.52 -34.70
CA GLY A 446 -0.16 11.88 -35.50
C GLY A 446 -0.75 13.24 -35.11
N SER A 447 -1.09 14.07 -36.09
CA SER A 447 -1.79 15.36 -35.87
C SER A 447 -3.28 15.20 -36.10
N TYR A 448 -4.08 15.82 -35.22
CA TYR A 448 -5.54 15.78 -35.24
C TYR A 448 -6.18 17.14 -35.65
N GLY A 449 -5.37 18.16 -35.96
CA GLY A 449 -5.85 19.49 -36.27
C GLY A 449 -6.67 20.11 -35.11
N SER A 450 -7.75 20.79 -35.44
CA SER A 450 -8.69 21.29 -34.44
C SER A 450 -9.72 20.23 -34.10
N ILE A 451 -9.76 19.81 -32.84
CA ILE A 451 -10.55 18.67 -32.37
C ILE A 451 -11.33 19.02 -31.09
N SER A 452 -12.57 18.55 -30.96
CA SER A 452 -13.34 18.75 -29.72
C SER A 452 -12.80 17.89 -28.59
N LEU A 453 -12.93 18.34 -27.33
CA LEU A 453 -12.49 17.63 -26.16
C LEU A 453 -13.10 16.21 -26.08
N LYS A 454 -14.38 16.06 -26.44
CA LYS A 454 -15.04 14.75 -26.52
C LYS A 454 -14.35 13.82 -27.54
N GLN A 455 -14.05 14.33 -28.73
CA GLN A 455 -13.36 13.55 -29.78
C GLN A 455 -11.91 13.25 -29.37
N ALA A 456 -11.20 14.22 -28.77
CA ALA A 456 -9.85 14.04 -28.26
C ALA A 456 -9.80 12.96 -27.16
N THR A 457 -10.87 12.83 -26.36
CA THR A 457 -11.04 11.73 -25.38
C THR A 457 -11.21 10.39 -26.08
N ALA A 458 -12.04 10.32 -27.12
CA ALA A 458 -12.29 9.09 -27.87
C ALA A 458 -11.01 8.55 -28.53
N PHE A 459 -10.21 9.42 -29.12
CA PHE A 459 -8.93 9.08 -29.75
C PHE A 459 -7.72 9.17 -28.82
N SER A 460 -7.96 9.49 -27.54
CA SER A 460 -6.89 9.53 -26.51
C SER A 460 -5.74 10.50 -26.84
N VAL A 461 -6.03 11.67 -27.44
CA VAL A 461 -5.03 12.62 -27.95
C VAL A 461 -4.19 13.20 -26.79
N ASN A 462 -2.90 12.83 -26.72
CA ASN A 462 -2.00 13.24 -25.64
C ASN A 462 -1.79 14.75 -25.62
N THR A 463 -1.55 15.35 -26.78
CA THR A 463 -1.24 16.78 -26.91
C THR A 463 -2.41 17.69 -26.54
N VAL A 464 -3.66 17.22 -26.65
CA VAL A 464 -4.84 17.93 -26.14
C VAL A 464 -4.89 17.84 -24.60
N TYR A 465 -4.67 16.66 -24.04
CA TYR A 465 -4.69 16.50 -22.58
C TYR A 465 -3.53 17.21 -21.88
N ALA A 466 -2.37 17.33 -22.54
CA ALA A 466 -1.27 18.16 -22.08
C ALA A 466 -1.63 19.65 -21.98
N GLN A 467 -2.48 20.17 -22.87
CA GLN A 467 -3.04 21.51 -22.78
C GLN A 467 -4.14 21.58 -21.71
N LEU A 468 -5.05 20.59 -21.70
CA LEU A 468 -6.17 20.54 -20.77
C LEU A 468 -5.73 20.56 -19.30
N VAL A 469 -4.68 19.82 -18.94
CA VAL A 469 -4.19 19.79 -17.54
C VAL A 469 -3.59 21.14 -17.11
N LEU A 470 -3.09 21.94 -18.05
CA LEU A 470 -2.65 23.31 -17.74
C LEU A 470 -3.84 24.26 -17.53
N ASP A 471 -4.93 24.05 -18.27
CA ASP A 471 -6.17 24.84 -18.10
C ASP A 471 -6.89 24.49 -16.78
N VAL A 472 -6.83 23.22 -16.36
CA VAL A 472 -7.53 22.68 -15.18
C VAL A 472 -6.70 22.82 -13.90
N GLY A 473 -5.38 22.68 -14.02
CA GLY A 473 -4.44 22.59 -12.91
C GLY A 473 -4.05 21.15 -12.57
N VAL A 474 -2.74 20.95 -12.34
CA VAL A 474 -2.20 19.64 -11.96
C VAL A 474 -2.66 19.25 -10.56
N LYS A 475 -2.62 20.19 -9.62
CA LYS A 475 -3.07 20.01 -8.23
C LYS A 475 -4.55 19.64 -8.18
N GLU A 476 -5.38 20.37 -8.90
CA GLU A 476 -6.83 20.16 -8.99
C GLU A 476 -7.16 18.80 -9.63
N THR A 477 -6.33 18.36 -10.57
CA THR A 477 -6.42 17.01 -11.16
C THR A 477 -6.07 15.94 -10.14
N ALA A 478 -5.04 16.14 -9.32
CA ALA A 478 -4.66 15.21 -8.24
C ALA A 478 -5.74 15.15 -7.15
N GLU A 479 -6.28 16.31 -6.74
CA GLU A 479 -7.41 16.37 -5.79
C GLU A 479 -8.66 15.65 -6.33
N MET A 480 -8.94 15.75 -7.64
CA MET A 480 -10.01 14.99 -8.27
C MET A 480 -9.76 13.48 -8.20
N ALA A 481 -8.53 13.02 -8.42
CA ALA A 481 -8.18 11.60 -8.29
C ALA A 481 -8.45 11.09 -6.87
N HIS A 482 -7.98 11.80 -5.86
CA HIS A 482 -8.24 11.46 -4.45
C HIS A 482 -9.73 11.48 -4.13
N ARG A 483 -10.46 12.47 -4.63
CA ARG A 483 -11.91 12.58 -4.44
C ARG A 483 -12.67 11.41 -5.09
N LEU A 484 -12.15 10.83 -6.18
CA LEU A 484 -12.67 9.62 -6.81
C LEU A 484 -12.20 8.33 -6.11
N GLY A 485 -11.34 8.41 -5.09
CA GLY A 485 -10.86 7.28 -4.31
C GLY A 485 -9.60 6.61 -4.86
N ILE A 486 -8.84 7.30 -5.71
CA ILE A 486 -7.57 6.77 -6.23
C ILE A 486 -6.45 7.13 -5.25
N THR A 487 -5.75 6.11 -4.76
CA THR A 487 -4.49 6.27 -4.05
C THR A 487 -3.37 6.36 -5.09
N MET A 488 -2.65 7.48 -5.09
CA MET A 488 -1.53 7.70 -6.00
C MET A 488 -0.22 7.70 -5.21
N VAL A 489 0.78 7.05 -5.75
CA VAL A 489 2.14 7.03 -5.20
C VAL A 489 3.15 7.30 -6.33
N ASP A 490 4.37 7.71 -5.98
CA ASP A 490 5.51 7.73 -6.89
C ASP A 490 6.12 6.32 -7.03
N ALA A 491 7.16 6.17 -7.85
CA ALA A 491 7.83 4.90 -8.07
C ALA A 491 8.51 4.33 -6.80
N GLU A 492 8.80 5.19 -5.85
CA GLU A 492 9.38 4.87 -4.55
C GLU A 492 8.31 4.55 -3.48
N GLY A 493 7.02 4.72 -3.78
CA GLY A 493 5.90 4.47 -2.88
C GLY A 493 5.51 5.64 -1.98
N ASN A 494 6.11 6.82 -2.19
CA ASN A 494 5.79 7.99 -1.38
C ASN A 494 4.50 8.65 -1.87
N GLN A 495 3.67 9.14 -0.94
CA GLN A 495 2.71 10.17 -1.28
C GLN A 495 3.42 11.49 -1.49
N PRO A 496 3.06 12.22 -2.54
CA PRO A 496 3.56 13.55 -2.73
C PRO A 496 3.07 14.48 -1.62
N ASN A 497 3.94 14.83 -0.69
CA ASN A 497 3.63 15.74 0.41
C ASN A 497 3.24 17.13 -0.10
N GLY A 498 2.02 17.55 0.20
CA GLY A 498 1.59 18.94 0.11
C GLY A 498 1.31 19.50 -1.29
N GLY A 499 1.06 18.68 -2.29
CA GLY A 499 0.40 19.12 -3.53
C GLY A 499 1.28 19.46 -4.72
N GLU A 500 2.60 19.27 -4.70
CA GLU A 500 3.45 19.57 -5.86
C GLU A 500 4.60 18.59 -6.15
N PRO A 501 4.36 17.29 -6.32
CA PRO A 501 5.37 16.46 -6.94
C PRO A 501 4.95 15.95 -8.33
N TYR A 502 3.68 16.11 -8.69
CA TYR A 502 3.25 15.72 -10.02
C TYR A 502 3.38 16.90 -11.00
N GLY A 503 4.11 16.68 -12.09
CA GLY A 503 4.10 17.59 -13.23
C GLY A 503 2.84 17.40 -14.09
N PRO A 504 2.73 18.17 -15.20
CA PRO A 504 1.63 18.04 -16.15
C PRO A 504 1.46 16.64 -16.77
N SER A 505 2.48 15.76 -16.67
CA SER A 505 2.41 14.35 -17.06
C SER A 505 1.41 13.53 -16.24
N LEU A 506 0.93 14.04 -15.10
CA LEU A 506 -0.11 13.39 -14.30
C LEU A 506 -1.35 13.02 -15.12
N THR A 507 -1.81 13.92 -16.00
CA THR A 507 -2.97 13.65 -16.90
C THR A 507 -2.74 12.48 -17.85
N LEU A 508 -1.48 12.12 -18.10
CA LEU A 508 -1.07 11.00 -18.92
C LEU A 508 -0.80 9.73 -18.09
N GLY A 509 -1.07 9.79 -16.78
CA GLY A 509 -0.95 8.66 -15.87
C GLY A 509 0.47 8.37 -15.43
N ALA A 510 1.25 9.39 -15.11
CA ALA A 510 2.61 9.23 -14.59
C ALA A 510 2.66 8.75 -13.12
N ALA A 511 1.57 8.94 -12.36
CA ALA A 511 1.45 8.39 -11.00
C ALA A 511 1.10 6.91 -11.02
N GLU A 512 1.59 6.15 -10.05
CA GLU A 512 1.26 4.74 -9.91
C GLU A 512 -0.06 4.56 -9.14
N VAL A 513 -0.87 3.60 -9.59
CA VAL A 513 -2.21 3.31 -9.06
C VAL A 513 -2.46 1.80 -9.02
N SER A 514 -3.60 1.39 -8.44
CA SER A 514 -4.03 0.00 -8.42
C SER A 514 -5.19 -0.29 -9.39
N PRO A 515 -5.32 -1.53 -9.91
CA PRO A 515 -6.53 -1.98 -10.59
C PRO A 515 -7.80 -1.82 -9.76
N LEU A 516 -7.73 -2.03 -8.45
CA LEU A 516 -8.85 -1.83 -7.53
C LEU A 516 -9.32 -0.38 -7.51
N ASP A 517 -8.39 0.57 -7.34
CA ASP A 517 -8.73 2.00 -7.30
C ASP A 517 -9.29 2.48 -8.63
N MET A 518 -8.72 2.02 -9.74
CA MET A 518 -9.21 2.38 -11.07
C MET A 518 -10.61 1.83 -11.34
N ALA A 519 -10.90 0.58 -10.94
CA ALA A 519 -12.24 0.02 -11.04
C ALA A 519 -13.26 0.79 -10.19
N ALA A 520 -12.87 1.16 -8.96
CA ALA A 520 -13.71 1.92 -8.04
C ALA A 520 -13.94 3.36 -8.51
N ALA A 521 -12.92 4.04 -9.04
CA ALA A 521 -13.04 5.40 -9.56
C ALA A 521 -13.98 5.46 -10.79
N TYR A 522 -13.87 4.48 -11.69
CA TYR A 522 -14.79 4.42 -12.85
C TYR A 522 -16.22 4.00 -12.43
N ALA A 523 -16.36 3.26 -11.34
CA ALA A 523 -17.67 2.98 -10.74
C ALA A 523 -18.40 4.27 -10.30
N VAL A 524 -17.67 5.33 -9.92
CA VAL A 524 -18.25 6.64 -9.59
C VAL A 524 -18.94 7.26 -10.82
N PHE A 525 -18.35 7.14 -12.02
CA PHE A 525 -18.98 7.60 -13.25
C PHE A 525 -20.23 6.78 -13.56
N ALA A 526 -20.15 5.45 -13.42
CA ALA A 526 -21.30 4.55 -13.58
C ALA A 526 -22.45 4.84 -12.59
N ALA A 527 -22.11 5.21 -11.36
CA ALA A 527 -23.03 5.59 -10.28
C ALA A 527 -23.41 7.08 -10.32
N ARG A 528 -23.17 7.77 -11.45
CA ARG A 528 -23.58 9.16 -11.65
C ARG A 528 -23.03 10.11 -10.58
N GLY A 529 -21.76 9.93 -10.22
CA GLY A 529 -21.05 10.78 -9.27
C GLY A 529 -21.23 10.40 -7.79
N LEU A 530 -21.87 9.28 -7.49
CA LEU A 530 -21.91 8.70 -6.14
C LEU A 530 -20.69 7.78 -5.95
N GLN A 531 -19.88 8.08 -4.97
CA GLN A 531 -18.75 7.24 -4.54
C GLN A 531 -19.19 6.27 -3.46
N HIS A 532 -18.89 5.00 -3.67
CA HIS A 532 -18.92 3.97 -2.65
C HIS A 532 -17.51 3.39 -2.55
N SER A 533 -16.87 3.53 -1.38
CA SER A 533 -15.53 2.96 -1.17
C SER A 533 -15.53 1.47 -1.45
N ALA A 534 -14.53 0.98 -2.18
CA ALA A 534 -14.43 -0.44 -2.51
C ALA A 534 -14.31 -1.29 -1.25
N THR A 535 -15.07 -2.37 -1.14
CA THR A 535 -15.01 -3.31 -0.01
C THR A 535 -15.27 -4.74 -0.45
N PRO A 536 -14.54 -5.72 0.09
CA PRO A 536 -14.87 -7.13 -0.10
C PRO A 536 -15.99 -7.61 0.83
N ILE A 537 -16.33 -6.85 1.88
CA ILE A 537 -17.11 -7.31 3.02
C ILE A 537 -18.56 -6.82 2.92
N THR A 538 -19.51 -7.73 3.08
CA THR A 538 -20.93 -7.40 3.33
C THR A 538 -21.23 -7.39 4.82
N LYS A 539 -20.66 -8.35 5.60
CA LYS A 539 -20.88 -8.44 7.04
C LYS A 539 -19.77 -9.19 7.75
N VAL A 540 -19.42 -8.73 8.95
CA VAL A 540 -18.52 -9.44 9.88
C VAL A 540 -19.23 -9.64 11.21
N THR A 541 -19.20 -10.87 11.71
CA THR A 541 -19.78 -11.26 13.01
C THR A 541 -18.71 -11.95 13.84
N ASP A 542 -18.60 -11.65 15.14
CA ASP A 542 -17.71 -12.37 16.03
C ASP A 542 -18.24 -13.75 16.41
N ALA A 543 -17.43 -14.52 17.13
CA ALA A 543 -17.77 -15.87 17.58
C ALA A 543 -18.96 -15.94 18.55
N ASN A 544 -19.40 -14.81 19.11
CA ASN A 544 -20.54 -14.70 20.03
C ASN A 544 -21.82 -14.22 19.32
N GLY A 545 -21.76 -14.03 18.01
CA GLY A 545 -22.87 -13.53 17.20
C GLY A 545 -23.02 -12.01 17.18
N LYS A 546 -22.10 -11.25 17.78
CA LYS A 546 -22.10 -9.78 17.71
C LYS A 546 -21.64 -9.33 16.32
N VAL A 547 -22.43 -8.47 15.69
CA VAL A 547 -22.07 -7.84 14.43
C VAL A 547 -20.99 -6.79 14.70
N LEU A 548 -19.84 -6.95 14.05
CA LEU A 548 -18.71 -6.01 14.11
C LEU A 548 -18.74 -5.00 12.96
N GLU A 549 -19.21 -5.45 11.78
CA GLU A 549 -19.35 -4.63 10.58
C GLU A 549 -20.56 -5.09 9.78
N ASP A 550 -21.37 -4.14 9.31
CA ASP A 550 -22.53 -4.38 8.45
C ASP A 550 -22.54 -3.35 7.31
N ASN A 551 -22.20 -3.82 6.14
CA ASN A 551 -22.13 -3.04 4.90
C ASN A 551 -23.35 -3.28 3.98
N THR A 552 -24.41 -3.94 4.46
CA THR A 552 -25.60 -4.23 3.65
C THR A 552 -26.36 -2.96 3.23
N LYS A 553 -26.16 -1.87 3.96
CA LYS A 553 -26.69 -0.54 3.64
C LYS A 553 -25.54 0.46 3.58
N ARG A 554 -25.13 0.83 2.39
CA ARG A 554 -24.03 1.76 2.16
C ARG A 554 -24.52 2.98 1.39
N PRO A 555 -24.79 4.10 2.05
CA PRO A 555 -25.08 5.35 1.36
C PRO A 555 -23.84 5.79 0.59
N GLY A 556 -24.01 6.15 -0.70
CA GLY A 556 -22.95 6.73 -1.50
C GLY A 556 -22.68 8.18 -1.07
N LYS A 557 -21.43 8.59 -1.13
CA LYS A 557 -21.03 10.00 -0.98
C LYS A 557 -21.03 10.65 -2.36
N ARG A 558 -21.78 11.75 -2.54
CA ARG A 558 -21.72 12.49 -3.79
C ARG A 558 -20.39 13.23 -3.89
N VAL A 559 -19.61 12.87 -4.89
CA VAL A 559 -18.27 13.45 -5.15
C VAL A 559 -18.20 14.18 -6.52
N LEU A 560 -19.15 13.91 -7.41
CA LEU A 560 -19.35 14.62 -8.67
C LEU A 560 -20.82 14.98 -8.85
N ALA A 561 -21.10 16.09 -9.50
CA ALA A 561 -22.43 16.38 -10.02
C ALA A 561 -22.85 15.32 -11.08
N GLU A 562 -24.12 14.94 -11.09
CA GLU A 562 -24.64 13.94 -12.06
C GLU A 562 -24.33 14.34 -13.50
N ALA A 563 -24.55 15.62 -13.83
CA ALA A 563 -24.28 16.15 -15.17
C ALA A 563 -22.81 15.98 -15.59
N VAL A 564 -21.85 16.12 -14.65
CA VAL A 564 -20.43 15.91 -14.91
C VAL A 564 -20.17 14.43 -15.19
N ALA A 565 -20.62 13.53 -14.31
CA ALA A 565 -20.44 12.10 -14.46
C ALA A 565 -21.08 11.54 -15.73
N ASP A 566 -22.30 11.99 -16.07
CA ASP A 566 -23.02 11.57 -17.28
C ASP A 566 -22.28 12.03 -18.56
N ASN A 567 -21.72 13.25 -18.58
CA ASN A 567 -20.92 13.75 -19.71
C ASN A 567 -19.56 13.05 -19.85
N VAL A 568 -18.90 12.72 -18.73
CA VAL A 568 -17.69 11.87 -18.76
C VAL A 568 -18.03 10.51 -19.35
N THR A 569 -19.12 9.89 -18.89
CA THR A 569 -19.62 8.61 -19.42
C THR A 569 -19.90 8.67 -20.93
N ASP A 570 -20.53 9.74 -21.40
CA ASP A 570 -20.83 9.93 -22.82
C ASP A 570 -19.56 10.11 -23.68
N ALA A 571 -18.55 10.81 -23.17
CA ALA A 571 -17.24 10.88 -23.82
C ALA A 571 -16.55 9.51 -23.88
N LEU A 572 -16.63 8.72 -22.78
CA LEU A 572 -16.04 7.39 -22.69
C LEU A 572 -16.78 6.33 -23.52
N LYS A 573 -18.08 6.51 -23.81
CA LYS A 573 -18.78 5.70 -24.82
C LYS A 573 -18.15 5.89 -26.21
N GLY A 574 -17.70 7.10 -26.54
CA GLY A 574 -16.99 7.40 -27.78
C GLY A 574 -15.69 6.58 -27.94
N VAL A 575 -14.98 6.30 -26.86
CA VAL A 575 -13.76 5.47 -26.88
C VAL A 575 -14.05 4.06 -27.38
N ILE A 576 -15.18 3.47 -26.95
CA ILE A 576 -15.57 2.10 -27.31
C ILE A 576 -16.27 2.05 -28.68
N ASN A 577 -17.06 3.05 -29.01
CA ASN A 577 -17.86 3.02 -30.26
C ASN A 577 -17.01 3.27 -31.52
N ASN A 578 -16.09 4.24 -31.46
CA ASN A 578 -15.32 4.67 -32.64
C ASN A 578 -13.89 5.14 -32.31
N GLY A 579 -13.43 4.95 -31.06
CA GLY A 579 -12.12 5.39 -30.59
C GLY A 579 -11.12 4.25 -30.39
N THR A 580 -10.20 4.45 -29.46
CA THR A 580 -9.09 3.52 -29.18
C THR A 580 -9.51 2.20 -28.52
N GLY A 581 -10.75 2.11 -28.02
CA GLY A 581 -11.26 0.97 -27.24
C GLY A 581 -12.30 0.12 -27.99
N THR A 582 -12.37 0.17 -29.31
CA THR A 582 -13.37 -0.57 -30.11
C THR A 582 -13.31 -2.08 -29.89
N GLY A 583 -12.14 -2.62 -29.51
CA GLY A 583 -11.96 -4.01 -29.11
C GLY A 583 -12.75 -4.44 -27.87
N ALA A 584 -13.24 -3.48 -27.08
CA ALA A 584 -14.05 -3.73 -25.88
C ALA A 584 -15.57 -3.66 -26.13
N ASN A 585 -16.02 -3.43 -27.37
CA ASN A 585 -17.46 -3.32 -27.66
C ASN A 585 -18.17 -4.66 -27.43
N ILE A 586 -19.04 -4.73 -26.42
CA ILE A 586 -19.84 -5.93 -26.08
C ILE A 586 -21.15 -6.04 -26.87
N ASN A 587 -21.43 -5.09 -27.76
CA ASN A 587 -22.61 -5.05 -28.61
C ASN A 587 -23.95 -5.17 -27.84
N ARG A 588 -24.03 -4.57 -26.65
CA ARG A 588 -25.27 -4.50 -25.87
C ARG A 588 -26.05 -3.22 -26.18
N PRO A 589 -27.40 -3.26 -26.11
CA PRO A 589 -28.23 -2.07 -26.35
C PRO A 589 -27.93 -0.92 -25.37
N ASP A 590 -27.65 -1.22 -24.11
CA ASP A 590 -27.31 -0.27 -23.06
C ASP A 590 -25.90 0.34 -23.25
N GLY A 591 -25.10 -0.25 -24.14
CA GLY A 591 -23.74 0.21 -24.43
C GLY A 591 -22.76 -0.06 -23.28
N SER A 592 -21.56 0.43 -23.48
CA SER A 592 -20.50 0.43 -22.48
C SER A 592 -19.64 1.68 -22.64
N ALA A 593 -18.99 2.08 -21.55
CA ALA A 593 -18.07 3.20 -21.52
C ALA A 593 -16.72 2.74 -20.96
N GLY A 594 -15.63 3.34 -21.39
CA GLY A 594 -14.32 2.92 -20.89
C GLY A 594 -13.17 3.69 -21.50
N LYS A 595 -11.95 3.36 -21.05
CA LYS A 595 -10.72 4.02 -21.52
C LYS A 595 -9.57 3.04 -21.61
N THR A 596 -8.83 3.14 -22.70
CA THR A 596 -7.54 2.45 -22.88
C THR A 596 -6.43 3.22 -22.17
N GLY A 597 -5.48 2.51 -21.59
CA GLY A 597 -4.23 3.04 -21.03
C GLY A 597 -3.04 2.29 -21.60
N SER A 598 -1.96 3.01 -21.86
CA SER A 598 -0.66 2.46 -22.22
C SER A 598 0.41 3.44 -21.77
N THR A 599 1.47 2.92 -21.17
CA THR A 599 2.60 3.73 -20.72
C THR A 599 3.65 3.88 -21.80
N GLU A 600 4.65 4.74 -21.54
CA GLU A 600 5.82 4.84 -22.40
C GLU A 600 6.45 3.44 -22.59
N ASN A 601 6.99 3.21 -23.76
CA ASN A 601 7.54 1.90 -24.18
C ASN A 601 6.53 0.74 -24.14
N ASN A 602 5.23 1.01 -23.91
CA ASN A 602 4.20 -0.02 -23.73
C ASN A 602 4.57 -1.07 -22.67
N ALA A 603 5.08 -0.63 -21.52
CA ALA A 603 5.41 -1.50 -20.39
C ALA A 603 4.15 -1.97 -19.64
N ASP A 604 3.15 -1.09 -19.54
CA ASP A 604 1.83 -1.38 -18.97
C ASP A 604 0.73 -1.17 -20.00
N ALA A 605 -0.23 -2.08 -20.03
CA ALA A 605 -1.42 -2.00 -20.87
C ALA A 605 -2.68 -2.14 -20.01
N TRP A 606 -3.56 -1.14 -20.11
CA TRP A 606 -4.78 -1.06 -19.31
C TRP A 606 -6.03 -0.95 -20.15
N PHE A 607 -7.10 -1.58 -19.69
CA PHE A 607 -8.44 -1.24 -20.08
C PHE A 607 -9.33 -1.12 -18.84
N VAL A 608 -9.96 0.03 -18.66
CA VAL A 608 -10.93 0.25 -17.60
C VAL A 608 -12.25 0.62 -18.24
N GLY A 609 -13.27 -0.19 -17.99
CA GLY A 609 -14.57 0.03 -18.60
C GLY A 609 -15.70 -0.36 -17.68
N PHE A 610 -16.89 0.19 -17.97
CA PHE A 610 -18.06 -0.01 -17.13
C PHE A 610 -19.36 -0.01 -17.95
N THR A 611 -20.37 -0.60 -17.33
CA THR A 611 -21.79 -0.46 -17.62
C THR A 611 -22.47 0.10 -16.37
N PRO A 612 -23.77 0.44 -16.37
CA PRO A 612 -24.45 0.81 -15.12
C PRO A 612 -24.37 -0.24 -14.01
N ALA A 613 -24.19 -1.52 -14.38
CA ALA A 613 -24.17 -2.63 -13.42
C ALA A 613 -22.80 -2.96 -12.85
N LEU A 614 -21.74 -2.88 -13.65
CA LEU A 614 -20.38 -3.32 -13.27
C LEU A 614 -19.31 -2.38 -13.83
N SER A 615 -18.28 -2.11 -13.03
CA SER A 615 -17.04 -1.44 -13.44
C SER A 615 -15.89 -2.42 -13.31
N THR A 616 -15.09 -2.59 -14.39
CA THR A 616 -14.00 -3.57 -14.41
C THR A 616 -12.72 -2.95 -14.93
N ALA A 617 -11.64 -3.06 -14.17
CA ALA A 617 -10.28 -2.69 -14.56
C ALA A 617 -9.46 -3.93 -14.89
N ILE A 618 -8.72 -3.89 -15.99
CA ILE A 618 -7.75 -4.90 -16.40
C ILE A 618 -6.40 -4.23 -16.62
N TRP A 619 -5.39 -4.77 -16.01
CA TRP A 619 -3.99 -4.46 -16.23
C TRP A 619 -3.22 -5.66 -16.77
N MET A 620 -2.27 -5.43 -17.67
CA MET A 620 -1.31 -6.41 -18.18
C MET A 620 0.07 -5.78 -18.25
N GLY A 621 1.08 -6.50 -17.74
CA GLY A 621 2.46 -6.04 -17.70
C GLY A 621 3.40 -7.13 -17.15
N TYR A 622 4.69 -6.79 -17.05
CA TYR A 622 5.67 -7.68 -16.42
C TYR A 622 5.73 -7.37 -14.92
N SER A 623 5.56 -8.40 -14.06
CA SER A 623 5.54 -8.20 -12.60
C SER A 623 6.89 -7.78 -12.02
N ASP A 624 7.98 -8.03 -12.74
CA ASP A 624 9.36 -7.73 -12.33
C ASP A 624 9.94 -6.47 -12.99
N SER A 625 9.16 -5.75 -13.82
CA SER A 625 9.64 -4.58 -14.54
C SER A 625 8.49 -3.64 -14.92
N ASN A 626 8.69 -2.35 -14.73
CA ASN A 626 7.82 -1.26 -15.18
C ASN A 626 8.35 -0.58 -16.48
N THR A 627 9.42 -1.11 -17.07
CA THR A 627 10.04 -0.56 -18.29
C THR A 627 10.09 -1.54 -19.45
N LYS A 628 9.88 -2.83 -19.19
CA LYS A 628 9.94 -3.89 -20.19
C LYS A 628 8.72 -3.85 -21.12
N SER A 629 8.96 -3.65 -22.40
CA SER A 629 7.93 -3.48 -23.42
C SER A 629 7.15 -4.77 -23.69
N LEU A 630 5.82 -4.64 -23.82
CA LEU A 630 4.87 -5.70 -24.17
C LEU A 630 4.86 -5.92 -25.71
N LYS A 631 5.91 -6.57 -26.25
CA LYS A 631 6.06 -6.84 -27.68
C LYS A 631 5.93 -8.34 -28.00
N ASN A 632 5.40 -8.61 -29.19
CA ASN A 632 5.29 -9.97 -29.76
C ASN A 632 4.57 -10.98 -28.85
N ILE A 633 3.48 -10.55 -28.21
CA ILE A 633 2.69 -11.38 -27.31
C ILE A 633 1.48 -11.92 -28.04
N LYS A 634 1.37 -13.25 -28.16
CA LYS A 634 0.23 -13.96 -28.79
C LYS A 634 -0.10 -13.44 -30.22
N GLY A 635 0.92 -13.15 -31.01
CA GLY A 635 0.76 -12.62 -32.37
C GLY A 635 0.46 -11.14 -32.47
N VAL A 636 0.35 -10.43 -31.35
CA VAL A 636 0.22 -8.99 -31.28
C VAL A 636 1.62 -8.38 -31.25
N SER A 637 1.98 -7.60 -32.27
CA SER A 637 3.33 -6.98 -32.37
C SER A 637 3.65 -6.07 -31.20
N THR A 638 2.66 -5.26 -30.78
CA THR A 638 2.75 -4.40 -29.59
C THR A 638 1.41 -4.43 -28.86
N VAL A 639 1.45 -4.83 -27.58
CA VAL A 639 0.26 -4.83 -26.73
C VAL A 639 0.07 -3.47 -26.11
N PHE A 640 -1.10 -2.90 -26.28
CA PHE A 640 -1.57 -1.69 -25.63
C PHE A 640 -3.03 -1.87 -25.18
N GLY A 641 -3.58 -0.92 -24.43
CA GLY A 641 -4.88 -1.08 -23.78
C GLY A 641 -6.04 -1.47 -24.69
N GLY A 642 -6.00 -1.06 -25.97
CA GLY A 642 -7.01 -1.40 -26.97
C GLY A 642 -6.92 -2.82 -27.55
N THR A 643 -5.88 -3.58 -27.23
CA THR A 643 -5.64 -4.94 -27.76
C THR A 643 -6.06 -6.02 -26.77
N ILE A 644 -5.11 -6.77 -26.19
CA ILE A 644 -5.41 -7.89 -25.26
C ILE A 644 -6.26 -7.44 -24.06
N PRO A 645 -5.97 -6.33 -23.34
CA PRO A 645 -6.83 -5.90 -22.23
C PRO A 645 -8.27 -5.62 -22.65
N ALA A 646 -8.49 -4.88 -23.74
CA ALA A 646 -9.83 -4.56 -24.25
C ALA A 646 -10.61 -5.80 -24.68
N SER A 647 -9.96 -6.73 -25.39
CA SER A 647 -10.60 -7.99 -25.81
C SER A 647 -10.91 -8.91 -24.61
N THR A 648 -10.05 -8.94 -23.59
CA THR A 648 -10.29 -9.69 -22.36
C THR A 648 -11.49 -9.08 -21.58
N TRP A 649 -11.57 -7.74 -21.51
CA TRP A 649 -12.69 -7.05 -20.92
C TRP A 649 -14.01 -7.38 -21.64
N LYS A 650 -14.00 -7.36 -22.97
CA LYS A 650 -15.16 -7.73 -23.81
C LYS A 650 -15.64 -9.15 -23.51
N ASP A 651 -14.69 -10.11 -23.53
CA ASP A 651 -15.01 -11.52 -23.28
C ASP A 651 -15.62 -11.73 -21.90
N TYR A 652 -15.02 -11.12 -20.88
CA TYR A 652 -15.51 -11.17 -19.50
C TYR A 652 -16.87 -10.52 -19.35
N MET A 653 -16.99 -9.22 -19.68
CA MET A 653 -18.22 -8.46 -19.47
C MET A 653 -19.39 -8.95 -20.33
N GLY A 654 -19.09 -9.43 -21.55
CA GLY A 654 -20.09 -10.04 -22.42
C GLY A 654 -20.73 -11.27 -21.81
N GLN A 655 -19.97 -12.08 -21.09
CA GLN A 655 -20.48 -13.26 -20.35
C GLN A 655 -21.10 -12.87 -19.00
N ALA A 656 -20.45 -11.99 -18.26
CA ALA A 656 -20.91 -11.51 -16.95
C ALA A 656 -22.32 -10.90 -17.02
N LEU A 657 -22.62 -10.18 -18.10
CA LEU A 657 -23.87 -9.47 -18.31
C LEU A 657 -24.86 -10.20 -19.20
N LYS A 658 -24.57 -11.46 -19.61
CA LYS A 658 -25.40 -12.20 -20.57
C LYS A 658 -26.86 -12.36 -20.12
N SER A 659 -27.08 -12.58 -18.84
CA SER A 659 -28.43 -12.75 -18.25
C SER A 659 -28.94 -11.49 -17.51
N ALA A 660 -28.13 -10.43 -17.42
CA ALA A 660 -28.53 -9.19 -16.77
C ALA A 660 -29.42 -8.37 -17.73
N PRO A 661 -30.54 -7.79 -17.27
CA PRO A 661 -31.33 -6.88 -18.09
C PRO A 661 -30.48 -5.67 -18.49
N PRO A 662 -30.66 -5.15 -19.73
CA PRO A 662 -30.00 -3.89 -20.11
C PRO A 662 -30.46 -2.75 -19.19
N ALA A 663 -29.52 -1.89 -18.83
CA ALA A 663 -29.78 -0.67 -18.08
C ALA A 663 -29.07 0.49 -18.81
N ASP A 664 -29.86 1.40 -19.38
CA ASP A 664 -29.32 2.49 -20.16
C ASP A 664 -28.55 3.49 -19.31
N PHE A 665 -27.47 4.02 -19.87
CA PHE A 665 -26.85 5.22 -19.33
C PHE A 665 -27.79 6.43 -19.55
N PRO A 666 -27.95 7.30 -18.55
CA PRO A 666 -28.70 8.53 -18.70
C PRO A 666 -28.16 9.38 -19.84
N LYS A 667 -29.06 10.10 -20.54
CA LYS A 667 -28.62 11.10 -21.51
C LYS A 667 -27.93 12.25 -20.77
N PRO A 668 -26.70 12.64 -21.17
CA PRO A 668 -26.00 13.71 -20.51
C PRO A 668 -26.75 15.03 -20.66
N ALA A 669 -26.76 15.82 -19.61
CA ALA A 669 -27.20 17.20 -19.69
C ALA A 669 -26.25 17.99 -20.62
N THR A 670 -26.79 18.99 -21.34
CA THR A 670 -25.96 19.85 -22.18
C THR A 670 -25.03 20.69 -21.32
N LEU A 671 -23.72 20.36 -21.36
CA LEU A 671 -22.66 21.22 -20.85
C LEU A 671 -22.25 22.12 -22.00
N SER A 672 -22.71 23.38 -22.02
CA SER A 672 -22.19 24.41 -22.92
C SER A 672 -20.79 24.81 -22.44
N GLY A 673 -19.90 25.24 -23.35
CA GLY A 673 -18.55 25.71 -23.05
C GLY A 673 -18.45 26.90 -22.09
N ASP A 674 -19.61 27.45 -21.69
CA ASP A 674 -19.80 28.36 -20.58
C ASP A 674 -20.88 27.76 -19.68
N ILE A 675 -20.47 26.96 -18.67
CA ILE A 675 -21.37 26.75 -17.56
C ILE A 675 -21.37 28.05 -16.78
N GLY A 676 -22.37 28.90 -17.10
CA GLY A 676 -22.54 30.20 -16.48
C GLY A 676 -22.64 30.14 -14.96
N ALA A 677 -22.61 31.28 -14.30
CA ALA A 677 -22.61 31.46 -12.84
C ALA A 677 -23.63 30.60 -12.04
N GLY A 678 -24.68 30.07 -12.69
CA GLY A 678 -25.66 29.17 -12.07
C GLY A 678 -25.11 27.77 -11.76
N ALA A 679 -24.25 27.20 -12.61
CA ALA A 679 -23.64 25.88 -12.32
C ALA A 679 -22.49 25.99 -11.30
N ARG A 680 -21.77 27.12 -11.28
CA ARG A 680 -20.82 27.41 -10.21
C ARG A 680 -21.51 27.54 -8.85
N ARG A 681 -22.70 28.16 -8.77
CA ARG A 681 -23.50 28.23 -7.54
C ARG A 681 -24.01 26.84 -7.14
N ALA A 682 -24.48 26.01 -8.07
CA ALA A 682 -24.89 24.64 -7.78
C ALA A 682 -23.72 23.78 -7.28
N LEU A 683 -22.48 24.04 -7.75
CA LEU A 683 -21.26 23.39 -7.27
C LEU A 683 -20.78 23.95 -5.91
N GLU A 684 -21.00 25.26 -5.67
CA GLU A 684 -20.77 25.86 -4.34
C GLU A 684 -21.76 25.34 -3.31
N ASP A 685 -23.03 25.12 -3.68
CA ASP A 685 -24.05 24.49 -2.83
C ASP A 685 -23.77 22.99 -2.56
N LEU A 686 -23.00 22.29 -3.45
CA LEU A 686 -22.53 20.92 -3.27
C LEU A 686 -21.21 20.82 -2.48
N ARG A 687 -20.50 21.93 -2.27
CA ARG A 687 -19.40 21.91 -1.29
C ARG A 687 -20.01 21.48 0.05
N PRO A 688 -19.42 20.47 0.73
CA PRO A 688 -19.84 20.16 2.06
C PRO A 688 -19.86 21.50 2.82
N GLN A 689 -21.03 21.93 3.26
CA GLN A 689 -21.07 22.96 4.29
C GLN A 689 -20.14 22.41 5.36
N VAL A 690 -19.03 23.08 5.57
CA VAL A 690 -18.23 22.87 6.77
C VAL A 690 -19.19 23.21 7.88
N VAL A 691 -19.94 22.20 8.33
CA VAL A 691 -20.56 22.25 9.64
C VAL A 691 -19.34 22.38 10.53
N GLU A 692 -19.09 23.58 11.02
CA GLU A 692 -18.10 23.76 12.07
C GLU A 692 -18.38 22.66 13.07
N PRO A 693 -17.44 21.75 13.32
CA PRO A 693 -17.68 20.70 14.29
C PRO A 693 -18.10 21.42 15.56
N ILE A 694 -19.29 21.09 16.07
CA ILE A 694 -19.66 21.43 17.44
C ILE A 694 -18.49 20.87 18.23
N TYR A 695 -17.67 21.77 18.75
CA TYR A 695 -16.48 21.46 19.52
C TYR A 695 -16.98 20.79 20.81
N VAL A 696 -17.17 19.49 20.75
CA VAL A 696 -17.23 18.66 21.94
C VAL A 696 -15.76 18.43 22.24
N ASP A 697 -15.28 19.06 23.32
CA ASP A 697 -13.92 18.84 23.80
C ASP A 697 -13.61 17.34 23.76
N PRO A 698 -12.63 16.88 22.97
CA PRO A 698 -12.22 15.49 23.06
C PRO A 698 -11.66 15.28 24.46
N PRO A 699 -11.89 14.11 25.08
CA PRO A 699 -11.22 13.79 26.32
C PRO A 699 -9.72 13.95 26.05
N ILE A 700 -9.06 14.75 26.88
CA ILE A 700 -7.64 15.09 26.78
C ILE A 700 -6.83 13.79 26.70
N THR A 701 -6.49 13.36 25.50
CA THR A 701 -5.48 12.33 25.29
C THR A 701 -4.12 13.00 25.37
N LEU A 702 -3.49 12.88 26.53
CA LEU A 702 -2.21 13.53 26.88
C LEU A 702 -1.00 13.00 26.11
N PHE A 703 -1.19 12.03 25.20
CA PHE A 703 -0.11 11.53 24.36
C PHE A 703 -0.65 11.09 22.99
N PRO A 704 0.01 11.50 21.87
CA PRO A 704 -0.27 10.91 20.57
C PRO A 704 0.08 9.43 20.59
N GLU A 705 -0.66 8.62 19.81
CA GLU A 705 -0.32 7.22 19.55
C GLU A 705 1.09 7.16 18.97
N PRO A 706 1.92 6.18 19.37
CA PRO A 706 3.17 5.97 18.68
C PRO A 706 2.87 5.57 17.22
N PRO A 707 3.53 6.18 16.24
CA PRO A 707 3.37 5.80 14.85
C PRO A 707 3.74 4.33 14.70
N THR A 708 2.99 3.63 13.88
CA THR A 708 3.35 2.30 13.39
C THR A 708 4.69 2.47 12.69
N THR A 709 5.73 1.87 13.22
CA THR A 709 7.10 2.05 12.75
C THR A 709 7.24 1.38 11.38
N VAL A 710 7.08 2.12 10.32
CA VAL A 710 7.53 1.71 8.98
C VAL A 710 9.02 1.96 8.93
N LEU A 711 9.81 0.90 8.85
CA LEU A 711 11.26 0.99 8.72
C LEU A 711 11.60 1.40 7.28
N ARG A 712 12.03 2.62 7.10
CA ARG A 712 12.59 3.09 5.83
C ARG A 712 14.03 2.55 5.63
N PRO A 713 14.44 2.31 4.38
CA PRO A 713 15.85 2.06 4.08
C PRO A 713 16.69 3.27 4.50
N ALA A 714 17.86 2.97 5.09
CA ALA A 714 18.81 4.00 5.51
C ALA A 714 19.22 4.88 4.32
N PRO A 715 19.25 6.21 4.48
CA PRO A 715 19.81 7.07 3.46
C PRO A 715 21.29 6.74 3.27
N THR A 716 21.70 6.61 2.02
CA THR A 716 23.11 6.52 1.62
C THR A 716 23.88 7.69 2.22
N THR A 717 24.79 7.41 3.12
CA THR A 717 25.67 8.40 3.73
C THR A 717 26.43 9.20 2.67
N PRO A 718 26.39 10.53 2.68
CA PRO A 718 27.37 11.32 1.92
C PRO A 718 28.74 11.21 2.61
N PRO A 719 29.83 11.20 1.85
CA PRO A 719 31.17 11.09 2.43
C PRO A 719 31.48 12.32 3.28
N LEU A 720 32.06 12.09 4.45
CA LEU A 720 32.58 13.07 5.39
C LEU A 720 33.48 14.11 4.69
N LEU A 721 33.07 15.36 4.77
CA LEU A 721 33.92 16.51 4.47
C LEU A 721 35.00 16.65 5.54
N GLY A 722 36.23 16.27 5.20
CA GLY A 722 37.41 16.69 5.92
C GLY A 722 37.78 18.11 5.48
N PHE A 723 37.75 19.04 6.42
CA PHE A 723 38.41 20.35 6.25
C PHE A 723 39.91 20.16 6.16
N LEU A 724 40.53 20.70 5.12
CA LEU A 724 41.76 21.51 5.21
C LEU A 724 42.06 22.12 3.85
N THR A 725 42.24 23.42 3.88
CA THR A 725 42.71 24.35 2.86
C THR A 725 44.11 23.99 2.32
N THR A 726 44.33 24.09 1.02
CA THR A 726 45.37 24.94 0.41
C THR A 726 45.27 24.89 -1.12
N THR A 727 45.43 26.07 -1.69
CA THR A 727 45.60 26.48 -3.09
C THR A 727 46.68 25.69 -3.82
N THR A 728 46.45 25.34 -5.10
CA THR A 728 47.29 25.68 -6.25
C THR A 728 46.72 25.15 -7.58
N THR A 729 46.94 25.91 -8.60
CA THR A 729 46.55 25.96 -9.99
C THR A 729 46.89 24.74 -10.88
N PRO A 730 46.34 24.66 -12.11
CA PRO A 730 46.16 23.44 -12.89
C PRO A 730 47.26 23.17 -13.92
N ARG A 731 47.44 21.92 -14.33
CA ARG A 731 48.01 21.54 -15.64
C ARG A 731 47.73 20.02 -15.97
N PRO A 732 48.03 19.59 -17.22
CA PRO A 732 47.02 19.23 -18.21
C PRO A 732 46.97 17.70 -18.53
N ARG A 733 45.98 17.29 -19.37
CA ARG A 733 45.85 15.97 -19.98
C ARG A 733 47.11 15.41 -20.60
N PRO A 734 47.28 14.11 -20.66
CA PRO A 734 47.77 13.46 -21.86
C PRO A 734 46.74 12.51 -22.50
N THR A 735 46.59 12.70 -23.79
CA THR A 735 46.08 11.76 -24.81
C THR A 735 47.00 10.55 -24.92
N THR A 736 46.46 9.33 -25.02
CA THR A 736 47.13 8.22 -25.73
C THR A 736 46.07 7.25 -26.24
N THR A 737 45.82 7.30 -27.50
CA THR A 737 45.93 6.33 -28.61
C THR A 737 45.64 4.86 -28.32
N MET A 738 44.64 4.35 -29.04
CA MET A 738 44.40 2.93 -29.34
C MET A 738 45.54 2.36 -30.21
N PRO A 739 45.79 1.07 -30.18
CA PRO A 739 46.21 0.29 -31.33
C PRO A 739 45.25 -0.85 -31.69
N PRO A 740 45.43 -1.50 -32.86
CA PRO A 740 44.36 -1.88 -33.73
C PRO A 740 43.98 -3.38 -33.68
N THR A 741 42.80 -3.65 -34.24
CA THR A 741 42.20 -4.91 -34.59
C THR A 741 43.08 -5.86 -35.40
N THR A 742 43.09 -7.14 -35.04
CA THR A 742 43.40 -8.25 -36.00
C THR A 742 42.28 -9.29 -35.99
N THR A 743 41.68 -9.40 -37.12
CA THR A 743 40.76 -10.46 -37.59
C THR A 743 41.48 -11.80 -37.74
N THR A 744 40.87 -12.91 -37.29
CA THR A 744 41.04 -14.21 -37.93
C THR A 744 39.75 -15.02 -37.88
N ARG A 745 39.48 -15.62 -39.01
CA ARG A 745 38.30 -16.42 -39.41
C ARG A 745 38.27 -17.82 -38.78
N ARG A 746 37.04 -18.27 -38.67
CA ARG A 746 36.41 -19.61 -38.58
C ARG A 746 37.23 -20.85 -39.05
N PRO A 747 36.79 -22.12 -38.85
CA PRO A 747 35.45 -22.60 -39.19
C PRO A 747 34.77 -23.57 -38.21
N PHE A 748 33.49 -23.78 -38.52
CA PHE A 748 32.54 -24.78 -38.08
C PHE A 748 33.01 -26.26 -38.22
N PRO A 749 32.39 -27.28 -37.63
CA PRO A 749 30.99 -27.63 -37.86
C PRO A 749 30.03 -27.43 -36.71
#